data_8cac7fda0c4967da83622b2068891d78
#
_entry.id   8cac7fda0c4967da83622b2068891d78
#
_cell.length_a   1.000
_cell.length_b   1.000
_cell.length_c   1.000
_cell.angle_alpha   90.00
_cell.angle_beta   90.00
_cell.angle_gamma   90.00
#
_symmetry.space_group_name_H-M   'P 1'
#
loop_
_entity.id
_entity.type
_entity.pdbx_description
1 polymer ?
#
loop_
_entity_poly.entity_id
_entity_poly.type
_entity_poly.pdbx_seq_one_letter_code
_entity_poly.pdbx_strand_id
1 'polypeptide(L)'
;MKGAVFFCIGLLLSAGTFAAPSAADLEFFEAKIRPVLVAECYECHDAKKQKADLRLDHRAGLLTGGENGPAIVPGNAAKSLLIQSITHAHADLQMPKKRPKLDPQIIADFTAWVNRGAPDPRTTVPTDSMAPAWSDLLAVRKNWWSFQPVTQPKIPAGPAASPIDRFLDAKMKAAGLTPAAPADKATLLRRATYTLTGLPPTPADIAAFEADASPEAYPKAIDRLLASPRYGEHFARHWMDLVRYADTHGSEGDPGIPQSWRYRDYLIRAFNADVPYDQFVREQIAGDLLPQPRVHPQEQLNESALGTGHFRLVEHGFQPVDTLDEQVRNVDNQIDVVSKTFLGLTVSCARCHDHKFDPISQADFYALYGIFASSRPGQVTVDAPALLDRHRDKLRGLKQEIRAALASEWRQQAEALPTALPRLRAQAEERTQLEQQLVQLEQTLARETFHRRLHAGPDVGPAPIHWWTFEQDGRDLIGNLEAKPQGGARIRDGRLLLDGQGAFAETAALPEPLAAKTLEAWVLLPTLAQSGGGVLTVESLGGKVFDAIVFAEKQPQRWMSGSDNGVRTRNVDGPAETAGPAERVHIAITYSVDGQTTLYRNGEPYGQAYGPANAAGALHAFAPAQSHVLFGRRHTGGGKAYLQGELEEARLYDVALTAVQVRASFRTGILRGEGNAPAAKDEAFQALRAEAARLRSKLGERKQAESKLAAGLAGVSDPTHPLHATGFNQTGLRPLAAPTTSSTAPRWDLTGAAADQWIRHGNGLEARHTPGEFRIETSGTEVVRRLLPAGLHSHPLSLKHSAVLLSPRFLITTDFISVQAMGRGATLRLIPDNYPLSPGGSRFPKASVHTEEPTWLTLDTAYRKGSYAYLELTLPDDSPNPDGKTGELGWFGLRQVRFHDAKADLPKGAAISVAPPTLRTVDEAAAALVTAAQAWGRDEADEAQVALLDGALRHGVIDAGLAASPRLAELTAEYRRLEAEVAVPRRAPGLWEAPGFDQPLYVRGDHR
;
A
#
# COMPACT_ATOMS: atom_id res chain seq x y z
N MET A 1 81.91 56.62 19.94
CA MET A 1 83.24 56.04 19.68
C MET A 1 83.06 54.97 18.59
N LYS A 2 83.91 55.11 17.47
CA LYS A 2 84.21 54.12 16.46
C LYS A 2 82.99 53.46 15.77
N GLY A 3 82.53 53.68 14.50
CA GLY A 3 83.38 53.97 13.35
C GLY A 3 83.71 52.66 12.58
N ALA A 4 82.83 52.21 11.60
CA ALA A 4 83.26 51.37 10.55
C ALA A 4 82.41 51.69 9.28
N VAL A 5 83.11 52.31 8.35
CA VAL A 5 82.76 52.54 6.97
C VAL A 5 82.91 51.22 6.24
N PHE A 6 81.79 50.69 5.58
CA PHE A 6 81.97 49.64 4.58
C PHE A 6 81.56 50.17 3.20
N PHE A 7 82.43 50.06 2.32
CA PHE A 7 82.29 50.40 0.87
C PHE A 7 81.35 49.42 0.20
N CYS A 8 80.31 49.92 -0.43
CA CYS A 8 79.45 49.12 -1.32
C CYS A 8 79.92 49.32 -2.76
N ILE A 9 80.54 48.28 -3.32
CA ILE A 9 80.79 48.16 -4.78
C ILE A 9 79.41 47.79 -5.42
N GLY A 10 78.91 48.73 -6.21
CA GLY A 10 77.71 48.50 -7.01
C GLY A 10 77.97 47.51 -8.16
N LEU A 11 77.34 46.35 -8.12
CA LEU A 11 77.11 45.51 -9.30
C LEU A 11 75.81 45.95 -9.97
N LEU A 12 75.89 46.65 -11.08
CA LEU A 12 74.81 46.92 -11.99
C LEU A 12 74.41 45.61 -12.64
N LEU A 13 73.38 44.92 -12.07
CA LEU A 13 72.64 43.91 -12.75
C LEU A 13 71.60 44.63 -13.63
N SER A 14 71.74 44.52 -14.96
CA SER A 14 70.78 44.95 -15.97
C SER A 14 69.54 44.17 -15.79
N ALA A 15 68.57 44.67 -15.01
CA ALA A 15 67.19 44.16 -15.01
C ALA A 15 66.53 44.48 -16.35
N GLY A 16 66.37 43.50 -17.23
CA GLY A 16 65.56 43.62 -18.42
C GLY A 16 64.17 44.05 -18.02
N THR A 17 63.82 45.27 -18.32
CA THR A 17 62.43 45.77 -18.15
C THR A 17 61.48 44.98 -19.09
N PHE A 18 60.83 43.96 -18.61
CA PHE A 18 59.72 43.37 -19.33
C PHE A 18 58.60 44.44 -19.38
N ALA A 19 58.13 44.73 -20.58
CA ALA A 19 56.97 45.63 -20.77
C ALA A 19 55.78 45.08 -20.01
N ALA A 20 54.93 45.97 -19.52
CA ALA A 20 53.67 45.54 -18.85
C ALA A 20 52.87 44.58 -19.78
N PRO A 21 52.27 43.49 -19.24
CA PRO A 21 51.53 42.56 -20.07
C PRO A 21 50.44 43.26 -20.88
N SER A 22 50.27 42.92 -22.14
CA SER A 22 49.19 43.42 -22.99
C SER A 22 47.84 42.80 -22.56
N ALA A 23 46.75 43.48 -22.89
CA ALA A 23 45.40 42.94 -22.65
C ALA A 23 45.22 41.53 -23.29
N ALA A 24 45.74 41.36 -24.52
CA ALA A 24 45.73 40.09 -25.24
C ALA A 24 46.55 38.97 -24.55
N ASP A 25 47.65 39.30 -23.88
CA ASP A 25 48.42 38.33 -23.12
C ASP A 25 47.72 37.91 -21.82
N LEU A 26 47.00 38.81 -21.18
CA LEU A 26 46.22 38.53 -20.01
C LEU A 26 44.97 37.66 -20.35
N GLU A 27 44.31 37.97 -21.46
CA GLU A 27 43.22 37.19 -21.99
C GLU A 27 43.66 35.76 -22.36
N PHE A 28 44.82 35.64 -23.00
CA PHE A 28 45.44 34.34 -23.31
C PHE A 28 45.69 33.53 -22.04
N PHE A 29 46.22 34.13 -21.00
CA PHE A 29 46.46 33.48 -19.71
C PHE A 29 45.11 33.00 -19.10
N GLU A 30 44.14 33.87 -19.03
CA GLU A 30 42.82 33.55 -18.43
C GLU A 30 42.07 32.47 -19.20
N ALA A 31 42.12 32.50 -20.53
CA ALA A 31 41.36 31.56 -21.37
C ALA A 31 42.05 30.20 -21.57
N LYS A 32 43.42 30.15 -21.57
CA LYS A 32 44.18 28.96 -21.95
C LYS A 32 45.05 28.37 -20.84
N ILE A 33 45.57 29.17 -19.95
CA ILE A 33 46.57 28.72 -18.96
C ILE A 33 45.96 28.50 -17.59
N ARG A 34 45.22 29.48 -17.04
CA ARG A 34 44.61 29.37 -15.70
C ARG A 34 43.66 28.19 -15.57
N PRO A 35 42.73 27.90 -16.52
CA PRO A 35 41.84 26.76 -16.36
C PRO A 35 42.58 25.43 -16.19
N VAL A 36 43.65 25.24 -16.91
CA VAL A 36 44.47 24.01 -16.82
C VAL A 36 45.26 23.96 -15.50
N LEU A 37 45.84 25.09 -15.06
CA LEU A 37 46.48 25.14 -13.75
C LEU A 37 45.52 24.77 -12.62
N VAL A 38 44.31 25.28 -12.69
CA VAL A 38 43.23 24.95 -11.71
C VAL A 38 42.83 23.46 -11.77
N ALA A 39 42.63 22.93 -12.96
CA ALA A 39 42.09 21.56 -13.13
C ALA A 39 43.17 20.48 -12.87
N GLU A 40 44.42 20.72 -13.27
CA GLU A 40 45.44 19.68 -13.31
C GLU A 40 46.60 19.88 -12.32
N CYS A 41 46.74 21.09 -11.74
CA CYS A 41 47.92 21.40 -10.93
C CYS A 41 47.62 21.80 -9.49
N TYR A 42 46.55 22.57 -9.22
CA TYR A 42 46.27 23.13 -7.90
C TYR A 42 45.93 22.09 -6.83
N GLU A 43 45.37 20.96 -7.21
CA GLU A 43 45.13 19.85 -6.27
C GLU A 43 46.37 19.51 -5.43
N CYS A 44 47.56 19.73 -5.98
CA CYS A 44 48.83 19.40 -5.36
C CYS A 44 49.78 20.62 -5.13
N HIS A 45 49.58 21.77 -5.81
CA HIS A 45 50.46 22.90 -5.85
C HIS A 45 49.77 24.25 -5.64
N ASP A 46 48.89 24.31 -4.63
CA ASP A 46 48.17 25.52 -4.20
C ASP A 46 48.60 25.96 -2.80
N ALA A 47 47.91 26.94 -2.20
CA ALA A 47 48.15 27.43 -0.85
C ALA A 47 48.00 26.35 0.24
N LYS A 48 47.07 25.37 0.03
CA LYS A 48 46.78 24.32 1.02
C LYS A 48 47.70 23.10 0.93
N LYS A 49 48.25 22.82 -0.28
CA LYS A 49 49.00 21.60 -0.55
C LYS A 49 50.21 21.93 -1.45
N GLN A 50 51.34 22.14 -0.86
CA GLN A 50 52.54 22.59 -1.53
C GLN A 50 53.52 21.42 -1.70
N LYS A 51 53.19 20.43 -2.55
CA LYS A 51 54.09 19.31 -2.80
C LYS A 51 55.38 19.76 -3.44
N ALA A 52 56.51 19.32 -2.89
CA ALA A 52 57.87 19.76 -3.24
C ALA A 52 58.06 21.28 -3.11
N ASP A 53 57.40 21.89 -2.09
CA ASP A 53 57.39 23.33 -1.79
C ASP A 53 57.05 24.25 -2.98
N LEU A 54 56.36 23.67 -3.99
CA LEU A 54 55.98 24.38 -5.21
C LEU A 54 54.55 24.92 -5.13
N ARG A 55 54.38 26.21 -5.42
CA ARG A 55 53.11 26.89 -5.60
C ARG A 55 52.92 27.36 -7.03
N LEU A 56 51.81 27.02 -7.64
CA LEU A 56 51.47 27.41 -9.02
C LEU A 56 50.23 28.34 -9.08
N ASP A 57 49.67 28.70 -7.91
CA ASP A 57 48.48 29.53 -7.78
C ASP A 57 48.72 31.04 -7.84
N HIS A 58 49.98 31.46 -7.93
CA HIS A 58 50.38 32.86 -8.13
C HIS A 58 51.71 32.97 -8.86
N ARG A 59 51.95 34.15 -9.49
CA ARG A 59 53.13 34.40 -10.35
C ARG A 59 54.45 34.23 -9.60
N ALA A 60 54.52 34.77 -8.38
CA ALA A 60 55.71 34.67 -7.59
C ALA A 60 56.14 33.22 -7.31
N GLY A 61 55.12 32.33 -7.00
CA GLY A 61 55.37 30.90 -6.78
C GLY A 61 55.91 30.18 -8.01
N LEU A 62 55.42 30.53 -9.20
CA LEU A 62 55.95 29.99 -10.46
C LEU A 62 57.42 30.40 -10.68
N LEU A 63 57.78 31.65 -10.32
CA LEU A 63 59.11 32.17 -10.47
C LEU A 63 60.10 31.70 -9.41
N THR A 64 59.68 31.62 -8.17
CA THR A 64 60.44 31.07 -7.05
C THR A 64 60.66 29.57 -7.20
N GLY A 65 59.58 28.86 -7.64
CA GLY A 65 59.58 27.41 -7.77
C GLY A 65 59.49 26.69 -6.43
N GLY A 66 59.92 25.45 -6.40
CA GLY A 66 60.00 24.58 -5.23
C GLY A 66 61.39 23.96 -5.02
N GLU A 67 61.45 22.79 -4.39
CA GLU A 67 62.65 22.03 -4.10
C GLU A 67 63.60 21.85 -5.35
N ASN A 68 63.04 21.82 -6.55
CA ASN A 68 63.75 21.58 -7.78
C ASN A 68 64.09 22.88 -8.54
N GLY A 69 63.90 24.06 -7.93
CA GLY A 69 64.14 25.35 -8.51
C GLY A 69 62.90 25.99 -9.19
N PRO A 70 63.10 27.11 -9.94
CA PRO A 70 62.03 27.86 -10.60
C PRO A 70 61.19 26.99 -11.54
N ALA A 71 59.82 27.04 -11.38
CA ALA A 71 58.93 26.32 -12.27
C ALA A 71 58.93 26.85 -13.71
N ILE A 72 59.14 28.16 -13.86
CA ILE A 72 59.24 28.81 -15.19
C ILE A 72 60.45 29.73 -15.26
N VAL A 73 61.03 29.80 -16.45
CA VAL A 73 61.98 30.81 -16.82
C VAL A 73 61.32 31.66 -17.90
N PRO A 74 60.85 32.88 -17.59
CA PRO A 74 60.15 33.74 -18.53
C PRO A 74 60.99 33.97 -19.82
N GLY A 75 60.36 33.80 -20.97
CA GLY A 75 60.98 33.89 -22.27
C GLY A 75 61.79 32.64 -22.73
N ASN A 76 61.85 31.60 -21.88
CA ASN A 76 62.53 30.36 -22.20
C ASN A 76 61.84 29.10 -21.75
N ALA A 77 60.92 28.60 -22.61
CA ALA A 77 60.16 27.41 -22.34
C ALA A 77 61.04 26.15 -22.19
N ALA A 78 62.08 26.01 -22.95
CA ALA A 78 63.03 24.87 -22.91
C ALA A 78 63.75 24.71 -21.56
N LYS A 79 64.03 25.82 -20.85
CA LYS A 79 64.63 25.81 -19.52
C LYS A 79 63.60 25.80 -18.36
N SER A 80 62.35 25.84 -18.65
CA SER A 80 61.27 25.89 -17.64
C SER A 80 60.90 24.48 -17.18
N LEU A 81 61.11 24.20 -15.89
CA LEU A 81 60.75 22.87 -15.28
C LEU A 81 59.27 22.50 -15.50
N LEU A 82 58.41 23.47 -15.46
CA LEU A 82 56.95 23.23 -15.73
C LEU A 82 56.75 22.63 -17.14
N ILE A 83 57.40 23.17 -18.15
CA ILE A 83 57.33 22.68 -19.53
C ILE A 83 57.99 21.30 -19.66
N GLN A 84 59.11 21.09 -19.04
CA GLN A 84 59.83 19.81 -19.03
C GLN A 84 58.98 18.73 -18.33
N SER A 85 58.26 19.08 -17.26
CA SER A 85 57.44 18.17 -16.50
C SER A 85 56.16 17.79 -17.26
N ILE A 86 55.43 18.76 -17.85
CA ILE A 86 54.19 18.48 -18.61
C ILE A 86 54.45 17.84 -19.98
N THR A 87 55.63 18.00 -20.54
CA THR A 87 56.07 17.30 -21.76
C THR A 87 56.60 15.90 -21.47
N HIS A 88 56.80 15.55 -20.20
CA HIS A 88 57.49 14.33 -19.76
C HIS A 88 58.92 14.22 -20.25
N ALA A 89 59.58 15.36 -20.55
CA ALA A 89 60.98 15.40 -20.93
C ALA A 89 61.95 15.23 -19.74
N HIS A 90 61.51 15.51 -18.51
CA HIS A 90 62.25 15.28 -17.28
C HIS A 90 61.96 13.88 -16.75
N ALA A 91 62.97 13.04 -16.52
CA ALA A 91 62.79 11.62 -16.15
C ALA A 91 62.04 11.44 -14.83
N ASP A 92 62.32 12.29 -13.84
CA ASP A 92 61.78 12.14 -12.46
C ASP A 92 60.57 13.05 -12.15
N LEU A 93 60.31 14.07 -12.99
CA LEU A 93 59.27 15.07 -12.74
C LEU A 93 58.17 15.05 -13.82
N GLN A 94 57.58 13.89 -14.05
CA GLN A 94 56.46 13.76 -15.01
C GLN A 94 55.14 14.21 -14.37
N MET A 95 54.49 15.23 -14.94
CA MET A 95 53.24 15.81 -14.48
C MET A 95 52.16 15.85 -15.58
N PRO A 96 50.89 15.71 -15.25
CA PRO A 96 50.29 15.38 -13.94
C PRO A 96 50.69 13.97 -13.45
N LYS A 97 51.03 13.82 -12.14
CA LYS A 97 51.53 12.57 -11.60
C LYS A 97 50.43 11.48 -11.62
N LYS A 98 50.73 10.31 -12.17
CA LYS A 98 49.78 9.16 -12.30
C LYS A 98 48.59 9.41 -13.26
N ARG A 99 48.67 10.43 -14.10
CA ARG A 99 47.71 10.72 -15.18
C ARG A 99 48.43 10.70 -16.54
N PRO A 100 47.67 10.56 -17.66
CA PRO A 100 48.25 10.72 -19.00
C PRO A 100 48.90 12.09 -19.17
N LYS A 101 49.82 12.15 -20.11
CA LYS A 101 50.43 13.42 -20.57
C LYS A 101 49.35 14.36 -21.06
N LEU A 102 49.48 15.66 -20.80
CA LEU A 102 48.54 16.67 -21.29
C LEU A 102 48.48 16.68 -22.83
N ASP A 103 47.30 17.13 -23.31
CA ASP A 103 47.07 17.28 -24.75
C ASP A 103 48.19 18.13 -25.42
N PRO A 104 48.64 17.74 -26.61
CA PRO A 104 49.69 18.48 -27.32
C PRO A 104 49.39 19.97 -27.53
N GLN A 105 48.07 20.32 -27.72
CA GLN A 105 47.68 21.72 -27.90
C GLN A 105 47.81 22.49 -26.57
N ILE A 106 47.45 21.89 -25.44
CA ILE A 106 47.64 22.48 -24.11
C ILE A 106 49.15 22.74 -23.84
N ILE A 107 49.98 21.76 -24.14
CA ILE A 107 51.44 21.90 -24.01
C ILE A 107 51.99 23.02 -24.91
N ALA A 108 51.46 23.15 -26.14
CA ALA A 108 51.84 24.25 -27.06
C ALA A 108 51.41 25.61 -26.48
N ASP A 109 50.20 25.71 -25.90
CA ASP A 109 49.69 26.93 -25.29
C ASP A 109 50.57 27.34 -24.07
N PHE A 110 50.98 26.42 -23.21
CA PHE A 110 51.93 26.68 -22.11
C PHE A 110 53.31 27.09 -22.61
N THR A 111 53.82 26.44 -23.63
CA THR A 111 55.12 26.79 -24.28
C THR A 111 55.04 28.19 -24.86
N ALA A 112 53.98 28.54 -25.58
CA ALA A 112 53.80 29.88 -26.13
C ALA A 112 53.71 30.95 -25.03
N TRP A 113 52.98 30.67 -23.95
CA TRP A 113 52.84 31.55 -22.79
C TRP A 113 54.18 31.85 -22.12
N VAL A 114 54.95 30.79 -21.82
CA VAL A 114 56.27 30.97 -21.20
C VAL A 114 57.18 31.77 -22.11
N ASN A 115 57.25 31.50 -23.41
CA ASN A 115 58.04 32.21 -24.40
C ASN A 115 57.69 33.70 -24.56
N ARG A 116 56.37 34.05 -24.28
CA ARG A 116 55.96 35.47 -24.24
C ARG A 116 56.33 36.19 -22.94
N GLY A 117 57.13 35.56 -22.07
CA GLY A 117 57.55 36.15 -20.79
C GLY A 117 56.66 35.79 -19.64
N ALA A 118 55.78 34.78 -19.81
CA ALA A 118 54.84 34.28 -18.81
C ALA A 118 54.00 35.39 -18.17
N PRO A 119 53.18 36.12 -18.95
CA PRO A 119 52.28 37.15 -18.43
C PRO A 119 51.22 36.51 -17.56
N ASP A 120 51.19 36.95 -16.29
CA ASP A 120 50.34 36.40 -15.24
C ASP A 120 49.79 37.54 -14.39
N PRO A 121 48.44 37.75 -14.35
CA PRO A 121 47.82 38.81 -13.59
C PRO A 121 47.86 38.57 -12.06
N ARG A 122 48.18 37.36 -11.60
CA ARG A 122 48.19 36.97 -10.20
C ARG A 122 49.50 37.44 -9.53
N THR A 123 49.70 38.75 -9.43
CA THR A 123 50.91 39.36 -8.86
C THR A 123 50.91 39.38 -7.32
N THR A 124 49.77 39.30 -6.67
CA THR A 124 49.65 39.17 -5.22
C THR A 124 49.80 37.70 -4.84
N VAL A 125 50.72 37.42 -3.93
CA VAL A 125 50.78 36.12 -3.26
C VAL A 125 49.46 35.96 -2.53
N PRO A 126 48.66 34.93 -2.81
CA PRO A 126 47.58 34.63 -1.94
C PRO A 126 48.24 34.31 -0.59
N THR A 127 48.27 35.28 0.30
CA THR A 127 48.44 35.00 1.73
C THR A 127 47.33 34.05 2.08
N ASP A 128 47.55 33.17 3.05
CA ASP A 128 46.50 32.56 3.81
C ASP A 128 45.69 33.70 4.48
N SER A 129 45.03 34.54 3.70
CA SER A 129 43.92 35.30 4.20
C SER A 129 42.92 34.20 4.48
N MET A 130 42.77 33.86 5.74
CA MET A 130 41.58 33.13 6.20
C MET A 130 40.42 33.62 5.32
N ALA A 131 39.80 32.70 4.54
CA ALA A 131 38.59 33.05 3.80
C ALA A 131 37.75 33.85 4.80
N PRO A 132 37.23 35.04 4.41
CA PRO A 132 36.51 35.87 5.37
C PRO A 132 35.56 35.00 6.15
N ALA A 133 35.57 35.16 7.48
CA ALA A 133 34.73 34.33 8.31
C ALA A 133 33.30 34.39 7.79
N TRP A 134 32.56 33.28 7.87
CA TRP A 134 31.14 33.25 7.39
C TRP A 134 30.36 34.42 7.95
N SER A 135 30.59 34.81 9.21
CA SER A 135 29.96 35.97 9.86
C SER A 135 30.13 37.27 9.06
N ASP A 136 31.35 37.50 8.51
CA ASP A 136 31.65 38.71 7.77
C ASP A 136 31.01 38.70 6.38
N LEU A 137 31.07 37.53 5.72
CA LEU A 137 30.39 37.30 4.45
C LEU A 137 28.88 37.45 4.60
N LEU A 138 28.28 36.90 5.67
CA LEU A 138 26.88 36.97 5.97
C LEU A 138 26.41 38.43 6.14
N ALA A 139 27.21 39.23 6.89
CA ALA A 139 26.90 40.64 7.12
C ALA A 139 26.90 41.44 5.79
N VAL A 140 27.92 41.21 4.92
CA VAL A 140 27.99 41.87 3.61
C VAL A 140 26.82 41.43 2.71
N ARG A 141 26.51 40.16 2.66
CA ARG A 141 25.45 39.60 1.76
C ARG A 141 24.06 40.02 2.21
N LYS A 142 23.80 40.07 3.51
CA LYS A 142 22.54 40.61 4.06
C LYS A 142 22.28 42.06 3.65
N ASN A 143 23.31 42.85 3.35
CA ASN A 143 23.17 44.23 2.89
C ASN A 143 22.84 44.34 1.40
N TRP A 144 22.75 43.24 0.65
CA TRP A 144 22.33 43.26 -0.74
C TRP A 144 20.90 43.78 -0.86
N TRP A 145 20.60 44.54 -1.87
CA TRP A 145 19.35 45.28 -2.01
C TRP A 145 18.07 44.40 -1.88
N SER A 146 18.12 43.16 -2.40
CA SER A 146 16.96 42.25 -2.38
C SER A 146 16.67 41.64 -0.98
N PHE A 147 17.61 41.77 -0.02
CA PHE A 147 17.43 41.34 1.36
C PHE A 147 17.12 42.51 2.32
N GLN A 148 17.00 43.72 1.79
CA GLN A 148 16.60 44.88 2.58
C GLN A 148 15.08 44.98 2.68
N PRO A 149 14.55 45.58 3.75
CA PRO A 149 13.11 45.86 3.83
C PRO A 149 12.62 46.58 2.60
N VAL A 150 11.43 46.20 2.11
CA VAL A 150 10.78 46.85 0.97
C VAL A 150 10.42 48.28 1.34
N THR A 151 10.91 49.24 0.58
CA THR A 151 10.61 50.69 0.75
C THR A 151 9.88 51.20 -0.46
N GLN A 152 9.04 52.21 -0.25
CA GLN A 152 8.36 52.86 -1.36
C GLN A 152 9.35 53.80 -2.08
N PRO A 153 9.71 53.52 -3.35
CA PRO A 153 10.62 54.37 -4.08
C PRO A 153 9.96 55.72 -4.45
N LYS A 154 10.78 56.77 -4.52
CA LYS A 154 10.30 58.07 -5.03
C LYS A 154 9.96 57.95 -6.51
N ILE A 155 8.71 58.18 -6.85
CA ILE A 155 8.23 58.15 -8.24
C ILE A 155 8.93 59.25 -9.03
N PRO A 156 9.61 58.96 -10.15
CA PRO A 156 10.24 60.00 -11.00
C PRO A 156 9.19 61.00 -11.53
N ALA A 157 9.63 62.24 -11.69
CA ALA A 157 8.76 63.25 -12.33
C ALA A 157 8.67 62.91 -13.83
N GLY A 158 7.46 63.03 -14.41
CA GLY A 158 7.22 62.77 -15.83
C GLY A 158 5.78 62.93 -16.21
N PRO A 159 5.46 62.98 -17.51
CA PRO A 159 4.12 63.25 -18.04
C PRO A 159 3.22 61.99 -17.93
N ALA A 160 3.76 60.80 -17.86
CA ALA A 160 2.98 59.56 -17.83
C ALA A 160 2.09 59.49 -16.58
N ALA A 161 0.86 59.03 -16.75
CA ALA A 161 -0.13 58.89 -15.66
C ALA A 161 0.27 57.77 -14.71
N SER A 162 0.74 56.65 -15.27
CA SER A 162 1.16 55.48 -14.49
C SER A 162 2.52 55.69 -13.82
N PRO A 163 2.68 55.38 -12.53
CA PRO A 163 3.99 55.34 -11.87
C PRO A 163 4.99 54.39 -12.55
N ILE A 164 4.50 53.25 -13.06
CA ILE A 164 5.35 52.27 -13.77
C ILE A 164 5.95 52.90 -15.02
N ASP A 165 5.17 53.58 -15.82
CA ASP A 165 5.64 54.25 -17.02
C ASP A 165 6.64 55.37 -16.69
N ARG A 166 6.46 56.11 -15.59
CA ARG A 166 7.43 57.13 -15.14
C ARG A 166 8.80 56.53 -14.80
N PHE A 167 8.83 55.35 -14.18
CA PHE A 167 10.09 54.62 -13.93
C PHE A 167 10.75 54.14 -15.24
N LEU A 168 9.92 53.61 -16.16
CA LEU A 168 10.41 53.19 -17.48
C LEU A 168 10.92 54.37 -18.28
N ASP A 169 10.18 55.48 -18.40
CA ASP A 169 10.57 56.68 -19.09
C ASP A 169 11.88 57.26 -18.55
N ALA A 170 12.02 57.29 -17.22
CA ALA A 170 13.24 57.79 -16.60
C ALA A 170 14.49 56.94 -17.00
N LYS A 171 14.35 55.61 -17.00
CA LYS A 171 15.41 54.68 -17.42
C LYS A 171 15.70 54.78 -18.94
N MET A 172 14.66 54.81 -19.78
CA MET A 172 14.82 54.95 -21.22
C MET A 172 15.48 56.25 -21.58
N LYS A 173 15.05 57.38 -20.97
CA LYS A 173 15.68 58.69 -21.16
C LYS A 173 17.17 58.67 -20.74
N ALA A 174 17.51 58.07 -19.63
CA ALA A 174 18.90 57.95 -19.18
C ALA A 174 19.76 57.11 -20.15
N ALA A 175 19.15 56.15 -20.83
CA ALA A 175 19.80 55.29 -21.85
C ALA A 175 19.74 55.89 -23.27
N GLY A 176 19.17 57.10 -23.48
CA GLY A 176 19.00 57.69 -24.80
C GLY A 176 17.97 56.98 -25.69
N LEU A 177 17.06 56.21 -25.11
CA LEU A 177 16.06 55.45 -25.85
C LEU A 177 14.70 56.20 -25.93
N THR A 178 14.01 56.00 -27.01
CA THR A 178 12.64 56.53 -27.24
C THR A 178 11.67 55.38 -27.32
N PRO A 179 10.51 55.43 -26.62
CA PRO A 179 9.47 54.42 -26.72
C PRO A 179 9.03 54.23 -28.18
N ALA A 180 8.71 52.97 -28.55
CA ALA A 180 8.08 52.68 -29.83
C ALA A 180 6.66 53.33 -29.90
N ALA A 181 6.17 53.54 -31.10
CA ALA A 181 4.78 53.97 -31.30
C ALA A 181 3.79 52.93 -30.75
N PRO A 182 2.62 53.34 -30.24
CA PRO A 182 1.58 52.41 -29.82
C PRO A 182 1.24 51.40 -30.92
N ALA A 183 0.99 50.17 -30.54
CA ALA A 183 0.54 49.14 -31.47
C ALA A 183 -0.89 49.48 -32.01
N ASP A 184 -1.20 48.97 -33.21
CA ASP A 184 -2.57 49.01 -33.70
C ASP A 184 -3.51 48.17 -32.83
N LYS A 185 -4.82 48.37 -32.94
CA LYS A 185 -5.83 47.69 -32.10
C LYS A 185 -5.79 46.17 -32.22
N ALA A 186 -5.67 45.64 -33.46
CA ALA A 186 -5.61 44.17 -33.63
C ALA A 186 -4.39 43.56 -32.98
N THR A 187 -3.21 44.19 -33.15
CA THR A 187 -1.97 43.77 -32.52
C THR A 187 -2.03 43.85 -30.99
N LEU A 188 -2.65 44.90 -30.44
CA LEU A 188 -2.82 45.12 -29.01
C LEU A 188 -3.72 44.04 -28.39
N LEU A 189 -4.90 43.79 -29.01
CA LEU A 189 -5.80 42.74 -28.56
C LEU A 189 -5.14 41.36 -28.66
N ARG A 190 -4.43 41.06 -29.75
CA ARG A 190 -3.73 39.80 -29.94
C ARG A 190 -2.71 39.58 -28.82
N ARG A 191 -1.88 40.55 -28.48
CA ARG A 191 -0.92 40.48 -27.39
C ARG A 191 -1.59 40.22 -26.04
N ALA A 192 -2.64 40.99 -25.72
CA ALA A 192 -3.37 40.85 -24.49
C ALA A 192 -4.01 39.47 -24.36
N THR A 193 -4.64 38.96 -25.44
CA THR A 193 -5.32 37.67 -25.43
C THR A 193 -4.31 36.53 -25.24
N TYR A 194 -3.19 36.52 -25.95
CA TYR A 194 -2.13 35.50 -25.73
C TYR A 194 -1.51 35.58 -24.34
N THR A 195 -1.28 36.80 -23.83
CA THR A 195 -0.68 36.96 -22.49
C THR A 195 -1.61 36.48 -21.37
N LEU A 196 -2.92 36.74 -21.49
CA LEU A 196 -3.86 36.42 -20.44
C LEU A 196 -4.48 35.02 -20.57
N THR A 197 -4.67 34.52 -21.78
CA THR A 197 -5.38 33.25 -22.01
C THR A 197 -4.56 32.17 -22.72
N GLY A 198 -3.40 32.55 -23.28
CA GLY A 198 -2.56 31.62 -24.07
C GLY A 198 -3.17 31.30 -25.46
N LEU A 199 -4.29 31.89 -25.84
CA LEU A 199 -5.04 31.61 -27.06
C LEU A 199 -5.08 32.83 -27.97
N PRO A 200 -5.29 32.70 -29.30
CA PRO A 200 -5.53 33.80 -30.19
C PRO A 200 -6.93 34.41 -29.92
N PRO A 201 -7.12 35.73 -30.19
CA PRO A 201 -8.48 36.32 -30.23
C PRO A 201 -9.25 35.73 -31.40
N THR A 202 -10.57 35.62 -31.27
CA THR A 202 -11.44 35.25 -32.38
C THR A 202 -11.60 36.43 -33.37
N PRO A 203 -11.93 36.14 -34.64
CA PRO A 203 -12.23 37.21 -35.61
C PRO A 203 -13.34 38.15 -35.12
N ALA A 204 -14.34 37.66 -34.39
CA ALA A 204 -15.40 38.43 -33.79
C ALA A 204 -14.88 39.37 -32.69
N ASP A 205 -13.95 38.89 -31.84
CA ASP A 205 -13.31 39.71 -30.81
C ASP A 205 -12.52 40.88 -31.43
N ILE A 206 -11.79 40.61 -32.51
CA ILE A 206 -11.00 41.63 -33.24
C ILE A 206 -11.94 42.67 -33.82
N ALA A 207 -12.96 42.26 -34.55
CA ALA A 207 -13.94 43.19 -35.17
C ALA A 207 -14.68 44.04 -34.13
N ALA A 208 -15.09 43.45 -33.02
CA ALA A 208 -15.74 44.15 -31.92
C ALA A 208 -14.82 45.21 -31.28
N PHE A 209 -13.55 44.86 -31.06
CA PHE A 209 -12.58 45.74 -30.45
C PHE A 209 -12.18 46.89 -31.39
N GLU A 210 -12.02 46.60 -32.69
CA GLU A 210 -11.76 47.66 -33.70
C GLU A 210 -12.88 48.64 -33.83
N ALA A 211 -14.14 48.16 -33.76
CA ALA A 211 -15.34 48.98 -33.84
C ALA A 211 -15.60 49.86 -32.60
N ASP A 212 -15.12 49.48 -31.41
CA ASP A 212 -15.27 50.26 -30.19
C ASP A 212 -14.28 51.46 -30.20
N ALA A 213 -14.76 52.64 -30.44
CA ALA A 213 -13.98 53.89 -30.43
C ALA A 213 -13.86 54.51 -29.02
N SER A 214 -14.45 53.91 -27.95
CA SER A 214 -14.42 54.49 -26.61
C SER A 214 -13.04 54.41 -25.97
N PRO A 215 -12.66 55.34 -25.09
CA PRO A 215 -11.42 55.25 -24.30
C PRO A 215 -11.32 54.01 -23.46
N GLU A 216 -12.45 53.41 -23.10
CA GLU A 216 -12.56 52.21 -22.25
C GLU A 216 -12.51 50.90 -23.05
N ALA A 217 -12.35 50.95 -24.37
CA ALA A 217 -12.34 49.77 -25.23
C ALA A 217 -11.28 48.74 -24.76
N TYR A 218 -10.05 49.18 -24.47
CA TYR A 218 -8.97 48.29 -24.04
C TYR A 218 -9.14 47.77 -22.60
N PRO A 219 -9.46 48.63 -21.59
CA PRO A 219 -9.82 48.12 -20.25
C PRO A 219 -10.92 47.08 -20.29
N LYS A 220 -12.04 47.30 -21.00
CA LYS A 220 -13.13 46.33 -21.14
C LYS A 220 -12.67 45.03 -21.76
N ALA A 221 -11.77 45.06 -22.74
CA ALA A 221 -11.20 43.87 -23.35
C ALA A 221 -10.32 43.08 -22.32
N ILE A 222 -9.52 43.79 -21.50
CA ILE A 222 -8.72 43.18 -20.43
C ILE A 222 -9.64 42.58 -19.38
N ASP A 223 -10.66 43.28 -18.88
CA ASP A 223 -11.60 42.76 -17.88
C ASP A 223 -12.29 41.49 -18.37
N ARG A 224 -12.72 41.46 -19.63
CA ARG A 224 -13.31 40.27 -20.27
C ARG A 224 -12.34 39.08 -20.33
N LEU A 225 -11.07 39.35 -20.65
CA LEU A 225 -10.04 38.31 -20.71
C LEU A 225 -9.70 37.76 -19.31
N LEU A 226 -9.62 38.63 -18.31
CA LEU A 226 -9.41 38.25 -16.91
C LEU A 226 -10.57 37.43 -16.33
N ALA A 227 -11.81 37.76 -16.74
CA ALA A 227 -13.01 37.00 -16.35
C ALA A 227 -13.17 35.67 -17.11
N SER A 228 -12.35 35.42 -18.12
CA SER A 228 -12.39 34.15 -18.88
C SER A 228 -11.82 32.99 -18.07
N PRO A 229 -12.48 31.81 -18.04
CA PRO A 229 -11.92 30.64 -17.41
C PRO A 229 -10.56 30.21 -18.00
N ARG A 230 -10.24 30.64 -19.21
CA ARG A 230 -8.96 30.40 -19.88
C ARG A 230 -7.78 31.11 -19.21
N TYR A 231 -8.06 32.18 -18.47
CA TYR A 231 -7.05 32.87 -17.67
C TYR A 231 -6.43 31.93 -16.63
N GLY A 232 -7.26 31.26 -15.83
CA GLY A 232 -6.78 30.32 -14.84
C GLY A 232 -6.07 29.12 -15.47
N GLU A 233 -6.58 28.58 -16.60
CA GLU A 233 -5.91 27.49 -17.32
C GLU A 233 -4.50 27.89 -17.80
N HIS A 234 -4.36 29.11 -18.31
CA HIS A 234 -3.07 29.62 -18.80
C HIS A 234 -2.07 29.87 -17.66
N PHE A 235 -2.50 30.55 -16.60
CA PHE A 235 -1.62 30.88 -15.48
C PHE A 235 -1.29 29.66 -14.61
N ALA A 236 -2.24 28.71 -14.44
CA ALA A 236 -1.98 27.46 -13.76
C ALA A 236 -0.85 26.67 -14.44
N ARG A 237 -0.74 26.70 -15.77
CA ARG A 237 0.35 26.05 -16.49
C ARG A 237 1.73 26.60 -16.09
N HIS A 238 1.87 27.93 -16.01
CA HIS A 238 3.12 28.55 -15.58
C HIS A 238 3.49 28.18 -14.14
N TRP A 239 2.46 28.09 -13.27
CA TRP A 239 2.68 27.67 -11.90
C TRP A 239 3.06 26.19 -11.81
N MET A 240 2.43 25.32 -12.61
CA MET A 240 2.76 23.90 -12.70
C MET A 240 4.23 23.67 -13.08
N ASP A 241 4.80 24.49 -13.96
CA ASP A 241 6.22 24.44 -14.30
C ASP A 241 7.11 24.76 -13.08
N LEU A 242 6.75 25.76 -12.27
CA LEU A 242 7.49 26.13 -11.06
C LEU A 242 7.51 25.01 -10.02
N VAL A 243 6.38 24.32 -9.84
CA VAL A 243 6.22 23.24 -8.87
C VAL A 243 6.45 21.85 -9.47
N ARG A 244 6.97 21.78 -10.70
CA ARG A 244 7.29 20.52 -11.41
C ARG A 244 6.12 19.52 -11.48
N TYR A 245 4.91 20.00 -11.77
CA TYR A 245 3.73 19.16 -11.86
C TYR A 245 3.92 18.00 -12.83
N ALA A 246 3.55 16.80 -12.39
CA ALA A 246 3.48 15.59 -13.21
C ALA A 246 2.37 14.66 -12.69
N ASP A 247 1.84 13.80 -13.58
CA ASP A 247 0.86 12.79 -13.21
C ASP A 247 1.52 11.46 -12.77
N THR A 248 2.82 11.34 -12.97
CA THR A 248 3.65 10.17 -12.64
C THR A 248 4.95 10.60 -11.97
N HIS A 249 5.66 9.64 -11.36
CA HIS A 249 6.90 9.92 -10.63
C HIS A 249 8.17 10.03 -11.49
N GLY A 250 8.11 9.69 -12.79
CA GLY A 250 9.22 9.88 -13.74
C GLY A 250 10.43 8.97 -13.53
N SER A 251 10.36 7.96 -12.65
CA SER A 251 11.44 7.02 -12.37
C SER A 251 11.22 5.65 -13.00
N GLU A 252 12.11 4.69 -12.74
CA GLU A 252 11.92 3.30 -13.12
C GLU A 252 10.54 2.78 -12.68
N GLY A 253 9.82 2.15 -13.62
CA GLY A 253 8.45 1.69 -13.41
C GLY A 253 7.39 2.79 -13.48
N ASP A 254 7.77 4.03 -13.47
CA ASP A 254 6.96 5.25 -13.64
C ASP A 254 5.53 5.16 -13.06
N PRO A 255 5.37 4.88 -11.75
CA PRO A 255 4.07 4.74 -11.14
C PRO A 255 3.30 6.07 -11.15
N GLY A 256 2.00 6.01 -11.41
CA GLY A 256 1.11 7.17 -11.35
C GLY A 256 1.00 7.75 -9.94
N ILE A 257 0.84 9.07 -9.86
CA ILE A 257 0.53 9.77 -8.60
C ILE A 257 -1.00 9.82 -8.47
N PRO A 258 -1.60 9.06 -7.53
CA PRO A 258 -3.05 9.02 -7.40
C PRO A 258 -3.63 10.41 -7.18
N GLN A 259 -4.65 10.77 -7.97
CA GLN A 259 -5.39 12.04 -7.85
C GLN A 259 -4.55 13.33 -8.06
N SER A 260 -3.37 13.28 -8.71
CA SER A 260 -2.51 14.44 -8.98
C SER A 260 -3.26 15.58 -9.71
N TRP A 261 -4.16 15.24 -10.62
CA TRP A 261 -4.98 16.20 -11.37
C TRP A 261 -5.78 17.17 -10.50
N ARG A 262 -6.11 16.80 -9.26
CA ARG A 262 -6.82 17.67 -8.33
C ARG A 262 -6.01 18.91 -7.96
N TYR A 263 -4.68 18.78 -7.87
CA TYR A 263 -3.79 19.93 -7.65
C TYR A 263 -3.79 20.87 -8.86
N ARG A 264 -3.71 20.35 -10.09
CA ARG A 264 -3.83 21.15 -11.31
C ARG A 264 -5.15 21.92 -11.35
N ASP A 265 -6.24 21.24 -11.09
CA ASP A 265 -7.57 21.85 -11.11
C ASP A 265 -7.75 22.89 -9.99
N TYR A 266 -7.13 22.68 -8.83
CA TYR A 266 -7.05 23.68 -7.77
C TYR A 266 -6.33 24.94 -8.26
N LEU A 267 -5.20 24.83 -8.94
CA LEU A 267 -4.48 25.98 -9.47
C LEU A 267 -5.35 26.78 -10.44
N ILE A 268 -6.03 26.11 -11.37
CA ILE A 268 -6.94 26.75 -12.33
C ILE A 268 -8.03 27.55 -11.58
N ARG A 269 -8.64 26.94 -10.58
CA ARG A 269 -9.67 27.60 -9.78
C ARG A 269 -9.13 28.73 -8.92
N ALA A 270 -7.93 28.58 -8.35
CA ALA A 270 -7.30 29.61 -7.54
C ALA A 270 -6.98 30.87 -8.35
N PHE A 271 -6.44 30.71 -9.57
CA PHE A 271 -6.20 31.85 -10.47
C PHE A 271 -7.49 32.49 -10.97
N ASN A 272 -8.50 31.68 -11.33
CA ASN A 272 -9.80 32.24 -11.75
C ASN A 272 -10.57 32.94 -10.62
N ALA A 273 -10.32 32.53 -9.37
CA ALA A 273 -10.91 33.18 -8.20
C ALA A 273 -10.09 34.37 -7.69
N ASP A 274 -9.00 34.70 -8.35
CA ASP A 274 -8.06 35.78 -7.97
C ASP A 274 -7.66 35.67 -6.48
N VAL A 275 -7.28 34.49 -6.01
CA VAL A 275 -6.90 34.26 -4.61
C VAL A 275 -5.73 35.18 -4.25
N PRO A 276 -5.83 36.00 -3.17
CA PRO A 276 -4.74 36.86 -2.74
C PRO A 276 -3.44 36.05 -2.57
N TYR A 277 -2.32 36.60 -3.05
CA TYR A 277 -1.05 35.86 -3.11
C TYR A 277 -0.57 35.35 -1.74
N ASP A 278 -0.77 36.12 -0.67
CA ASP A 278 -0.42 35.68 0.69
C ASP A 278 -1.28 34.48 1.14
N GLN A 279 -2.57 34.48 0.80
CA GLN A 279 -3.45 33.32 1.04
C GLN A 279 -3.02 32.14 0.18
N PHE A 280 -2.72 32.36 -1.09
CA PHE A 280 -2.26 31.33 -2.00
C PHE A 280 -0.96 30.67 -1.52
N VAL A 281 0.02 31.45 -1.02
CA VAL A 281 1.25 30.93 -0.42
C VAL A 281 0.96 30.08 0.81
N ARG A 282 0.08 30.53 1.72
CA ARG A 282 -0.32 29.75 2.90
C ARG A 282 -0.95 28.42 2.51
N GLU A 283 -1.82 28.42 1.49
CA GLU A 283 -2.43 27.19 0.96
C GLU A 283 -1.39 26.24 0.38
N GLN A 284 -0.38 26.74 -0.35
CA GLN A 284 0.68 25.93 -0.92
C GLN A 284 1.61 25.31 0.13
N ILE A 285 1.85 25.99 1.24
CA ILE A 285 2.82 25.52 2.26
C ILE A 285 2.14 24.70 3.36
N ALA A 286 0.96 25.11 3.83
CA ALA A 286 0.28 24.50 4.99
C ALA A 286 -1.25 24.61 4.90
N GLY A 287 -1.79 24.43 3.70
CA GLY A 287 -3.21 24.61 3.46
C GLY A 287 -4.12 23.64 4.19
N ASP A 288 -3.63 22.44 4.46
CA ASP A 288 -4.28 21.39 5.27
C ASP A 288 -4.38 21.75 6.76
N LEU A 289 -3.54 22.67 7.25
CA LEU A 289 -3.49 23.11 8.66
C LEU A 289 -4.25 24.41 8.91
N LEU A 290 -4.83 25.03 7.87
CA LEU A 290 -5.55 26.30 8.04
C LEU A 290 -6.83 26.09 8.85
N PRO A 291 -7.02 26.84 9.97
CA PRO A 291 -8.20 26.69 10.81
C PRO A 291 -9.51 27.16 10.11
N GLN A 292 -9.38 28.01 9.10
CA GLN A 292 -10.47 28.47 8.25
C GLN A 292 -10.07 28.30 6.78
N PRO A 293 -10.17 27.07 6.26
CA PRO A 293 -9.79 26.78 4.88
C PRO A 293 -10.78 27.43 3.90
N ARG A 294 -10.28 27.80 2.71
CA ARG A 294 -11.12 28.19 1.59
C ARG A 294 -11.85 26.94 1.05
N VAL A 295 -13.17 27.04 0.95
CA VAL A 295 -14.01 25.93 0.50
C VAL A 295 -14.70 26.29 -0.82
N HIS A 296 -14.64 25.38 -1.79
CA HIS A 296 -15.36 25.55 -3.05
C HIS A 296 -16.88 25.50 -2.80
N PRO A 297 -17.64 26.54 -3.20
CA PRO A 297 -19.03 26.67 -2.75
C PRO A 297 -19.97 25.58 -3.30
N GLN A 298 -19.76 25.11 -4.53
CA GLN A 298 -20.60 24.08 -5.16
C GLN A 298 -20.09 22.67 -4.86
N GLU A 299 -18.78 22.43 -5.02
CA GLU A 299 -18.21 21.09 -4.87
C GLU A 299 -17.94 20.73 -3.42
N GLN A 300 -18.00 21.68 -2.50
CA GLN A 300 -17.67 21.46 -1.08
C GLN A 300 -16.28 20.82 -0.90
N LEU A 301 -15.30 21.28 -1.71
CA LEU A 301 -13.89 20.90 -1.58
C LEU A 301 -13.17 21.87 -0.66
N ASN A 302 -12.31 21.37 0.19
CA ASN A 302 -11.32 22.14 0.91
C ASN A 302 -10.18 22.52 -0.07
N GLU A 303 -10.32 23.67 -0.71
CA GLU A 303 -9.36 24.19 -1.69
C GLU A 303 -7.97 24.39 -1.06
N SER A 304 -7.95 24.86 0.18
CA SER A 304 -6.68 25.12 0.89
C SER A 304 -5.84 23.86 1.06
N ALA A 305 -6.47 22.73 1.41
CA ALA A 305 -5.77 21.46 1.57
C ALA A 305 -5.17 20.95 0.25
N LEU A 306 -5.82 21.25 -0.90
CA LEU A 306 -5.31 20.87 -2.21
C LEU A 306 -3.98 21.57 -2.56
N GLY A 307 -3.72 22.74 -1.99
CA GLY A 307 -2.51 23.53 -2.22
C GLY A 307 -1.22 22.77 -1.86
N THR A 308 -1.23 21.90 -0.86
CA THR A 308 -0.06 21.13 -0.44
C THR A 308 0.30 19.97 -1.39
N GLY A 309 -0.53 19.71 -2.41
CA GLY A 309 -0.37 18.59 -3.33
C GLY A 309 0.98 18.55 -4.05
N HIS A 310 1.60 19.71 -4.30
CA HIS A 310 2.88 19.77 -5.01
C HIS A 310 4.05 19.10 -4.26
N PHE A 311 3.98 18.94 -2.97
CA PHE A 311 4.99 18.22 -2.20
C PHE A 311 5.08 16.72 -2.55
N ARG A 312 4.01 16.17 -3.14
CA ARG A 312 3.96 14.78 -3.59
C ARG A 312 4.57 14.57 -4.98
N LEU A 313 4.76 15.64 -5.76
CA LEU A 313 5.21 15.61 -7.15
C LEU A 313 6.75 15.49 -7.26
N VAL A 314 7.36 14.62 -6.48
CA VAL A 314 8.82 14.41 -6.49
C VAL A 314 9.13 13.15 -7.28
N GLU A 315 10.18 13.20 -8.10
CA GLU A 315 10.78 12.00 -8.67
C GLU A 315 11.35 11.13 -7.55
N HIS A 316 11.09 9.82 -7.60
CA HIS A 316 11.63 8.88 -6.62
C HIS A 316 11.84 7.49 -7.23
N GLY A 317 12.81 6.75 -6.68
CA GLY A 317 13.11 5.37 -7.07
C GLY A 317 11.97 4.41 -6.73
N PHE A 318 11.68 3.46 -7.63
CA PHE A 318 10.60 2.48 -7.46
C PHE A 318 10.87 1.52 -6.28
N GLN A 319 12.11 1.05 -6.13
CA GLN A 319 12.53 0.17 -5.02
C GLN A 319 13.95 0.52 -4.56
N PRO A 320 14.15 1.67 -3.91
CA PRO A 320 15.49 2.09 -3.52
C PRO A 320 16.13 1.12 -2.54
N VAL A 321 17.41 0.84 -2.75
CA VAL A 321 18.22 0.05 -1.81
C VAL A 321 18.55 0.90 -0.58
N ASP A 322 18.95 2.14 -0.81
CA ASP A 322 19.26 3.14 0.21
C ASP A 322 18.06 4.09 0.38
N THR A 323 17.21 3.79 1.35
CA THR A 323 16.01 4.59 1.65
C THR A 323 16.33 5.94 2.25
N LEU A 324 17.47 6.06 2.95
CA LEU A 324 17.90 7.33 3.53
C LEU A 324 18.38 8.30 2.44
N ASP A 325 19.16 7.81 1.46
CA ASP A 325 19.55 8.63 0.30
C ASP A 325 18.34 9.13 -0.47
N GLU A 326 17.37 8.25 -0.70
CA GLU A 326 16.15 8.62 -1.42
C GLU A 326 15.29 9.63 -0.65
N GLN A 327 15.17 9.47 0.67
CA GLN A 327 14.50 10.46 1.52
C GLN A 327 15.25 11.80 1.53
N VAL A 328 16.58 11.78 1.58
CA VAL A 328 17.39 13.00 1.51
C VAL A 328 17.16 13.73 0.19
N ARG A 329 17.11 13.01 -0.94
CA ARG A 329 16.81 13.59 -2.26
C ARG A 329 15.39 14.16 -2.32
N ASN A 330 14.42 13.45 -1.75
CA ASN A 330 13.03 13.89 -1.70
C ASN A 330 12.89 15.22 -0.96
N VAL A 331 13.46 15.33 0.25
CA VAL A 331 13.43 16.56 1.06
C VAL A 331 14.23 17.69 0.40
N ASP A 332 15.42 17.40 -0.15
CA ASP A 332 16.22 18.39 -0.88
C ASP A 332 15.44 18.98 -2.07
N ASN A 333 14.76 18.12 -2.83
CA ASN A 333 13.90 18.56 -3.93
C ASN A 333 12.72 19.43 -3.45
N GLN A 334 12.08 19.08 -2.33
CA GLN A 334 11.01 19.91 -1.73
C GLN A 334 11.53 21.30 -1.33
N ILE A 335 12.71 21.35 -0.69
CA ILE A 335 13.37 22.62 -0.32
C ILE A 335 13.71 23.42 -1.56
N ASP A 336 14.28 22.80 -2.59
CA ASP A 336 14.65 23.45 -3.84
C ASP A 336 13.44 24.10 -4.52
N VAL A 337 12.35 23.35 -4.65
CA VAL A 337 11.12 23.85 -5.26
C VAL A 337 10.50 24.98 -4.46
N VAL A 338 10.36 24.80 -3.14
CA VAL A 338 9.76 25.83 -2.27
C VAL A 338 10.57 27.11 -2.27
N SER A 339 11.89 26.99 -2.11
CA SER A 339 12.77 28.17 -2.06
C SER A 339 12.84 28.92 -3.38
N LYS A 340 12.90 28.23 -4.52
CA LYS A 340 12.88 28.86 -5.85
C LYS A 340 11.52 29.48 -6.16
N THR A 341 10.43 28.76 -5.88
CA THR A 341 9.08 29.22 -6.23
C THR A 341 8.63 30.42 -5.40
N PHE A 342 8.84 30.39 -4.07
CA PHE A 342 8.30 31.39 -3.17
C PHE A 342 9.31 32.48 -2.76
N LEU A 343 10.60 32.18 -2.75
CA LEU A 343 11.65 33.09 -2.31
C LEU A 343 12.57 33.57 -3.46
N GLY A 344 12.57 32.88 -4.60
CA GLY A 344 13.51 33.14 -5.71
C GLY A 344 14.95 32.81 -5.33
N LEU A 345 15.18 31.88 -4.38
CA LEU A 345 16.49 31.54 -3.82
C LEU A 345 16.83 30.08 -4.10
N THR A 346 18.12 29.79 -4.28
CA THR A 346 18.65 28.44 -4.53
C THR A 346 19.17 27.80 -3.24
N VAL A 347 18.28 27.61 -2.24
CA VAL A 347 18.67 27.14 -0.89
C VAL A 347 19.33 25.77 -0.91
N SER A 348 18.99 24.89 -1.85
CA SER A 348 19.63 23.57 -2.02
C SER A 348 21.14 23.63 -2.23
N CYS A 349 21.68 24.73 -2.74
CA CYS A 349 23.13 24.94 -2.81
C CYS A 349 23.79 24.87 -1.43
N ALA A 350 23.06 25.24 -0.37
CA ALA A 350 23.57 25.22 1.00
C ALA A 350 23.56 23.82 1.65
N ARG A 351 23.11 22.78 0.97
CA ARG A 351 23.18 21.40 1.46
C ARG A 351 24.59 20.96 1.83
N CYS A 352 25.58 21.30 0.98
CA CYS A 352 26.95 20.81 1.11
C CYS A 352 27.92 21.81 1.74
N HIS A 353 27.65 23.12 1.65
CA HIS A 353 28.47 24.22 2.15
C HIS A 353 27.62 25.48 2.24
N ASP A 354 28.08 26.50 2.98
CA ASP A 354 27.39 27.79 3.00
C ASP A 354 27.22 28.34 1.58
N HIS A 355 26.03 28.91 1.28
CA HIS A 355 25.67 29.33 -0.07
C HIS A 355 26.74 30.29 -0.65
N LYS A 356 27.10 30.10 -1.91
CA LYS A 356 28.21 30.86 -2.54
C LYS A 356 27.97 32.36 -2.63
N PHE A 357 26.74 32.78 -2.87
CA PHE A 357 26.36 34.17 -3.15
C PHE A 357 25.42 34.76 -2.10
N ASP A 358 24.45 34.02 -1.64
CA ASP A 358 23.36 34.50 -0.78
C ASP A 358 23.68 34.32 0.71
N PRO A 359 23.05 35.07 1.62
CA PRO A 359 23.26 34.98 3.06
C PRO A 359 22.53 33.74 3.66
N ILE A 360 22.84 32.55 3.14
CA ILE A 360 22.22 31.27 3.51
C ILE A 360 23.32 30.32 3.97
N SER A 361 23.29 29.91 5.23
CA SER A 361 24.23 28.94 5.77
C SER A 361 23.81 27.50 5.48
N GLN A 362 24.73 26.56 5.63
CA GLN A 362 24.40 25.13 5.66
C GLN A 362 23.42 24.81 6.78
N ALA A 363 23.56 25.47 7.94
CA ALA A 363 22.63 25.30 9.05
C ALA A 363 21.19 25.73 8.70
N ASP A 364 21.00 26.78 7.92
CA ASP A 364 19.68 27.22 7.44
C ASP A 364 19.03 26.16 6.55
N PHE A 365 19.81 25.49 5.66
CA PHE A 365 19.30 24.37 4.87
C PHE A 365 18.79 23.24 5.75
N TYR A 366 19.58 22.81 6.75
CA TYR A 366 19.18 21.70 7.64
C TYR A 366 18.08 22.09 8.63
N ALA A 367 17.90 23.36 8.94
CA ALA A 367 16.73 23.85 9.67
C ALA A 367 15.44 23.64 8.85
N LEU A 368 15.47 24.02 7.56
CA LEU A 368 14.37 23.73 6.63
C LEU A 368 14.19 22.22 6.42
N TYR A 369 15.28 21.47 6.30
CA TYR A 369 15.27 20.03 6.14
C TYR A 369 14.48 19.36 7.30
N GLY A 370 14.73 19.73 8.53
CA GLY A 370 14.02 19.21 9.71
C GLY A 370 12.50 19.45 9.64
N ILE A 371 12.08 20.60 9.15
CA ILE A 371 10.65 20.92 8.95
C ILE A 371 10.02 19.94 7.96
N PHE A 372 10.59 19.79 6.76
CA PHE A 372 10.02 18.90 5.72
C PHE A 372 10.16 17.42 6.08
N ALA A 373 11.26 17.02 6.75
CA ALA A 373 11.45 15.64 7.20
C ALA A 373 10.51 15.24 8.34
N SER A 374 9.86 16.19 9.01
CA SER A 374 8.80 15.95 10.00
C SER A 374 7.43 15.68 9.39
N SER A 375 7.35 15.67 8.06
CA SER A 375 6.16 15.32 7.30
C SER A 375 6.45 14.16 6.35
N ARG A 376 5.40 13.57 5.79
CA ARG A 376 5.51 12.53 4.78
C ARG A 376 4.45 12.66 3.71
N PRO A 377 4.72 12.25 2.47
CA PRO A 377 3.72 12.15 1.42
C PRO A 377 2.57 11.20 1.80
N GLY A 378 1.34 11.59 1.48
CA GLY A 378 0.13 10.82 1.76
C GLY A 378 -1.02 11.17 0.81
N GLN A 379 -2.17 10.52 1.03
CA GLN A 379 -3.45 10.87 0.43
C GLN A 379 -4.28 11.61 1.51
N VAL A 380 -4.38 12.92 1.40
CA VAL A 380 -5.15 13.74 2.36
C VAL A 380 -6.62 13.83 1.94
N THR A 381 -7.52 13.93 2.91
CA THR A 381 -8.94 14.19 2.63
C THR A 381 -9.15 15.65 2.25
N VAL A 382 -9.90 15.86 1.17
CA VAL A 382 -10.09 17.20 0.59
C VAL A 382 -11.54 17.65 0.52
N ASP A 383 -12.40 17.05 1.29
CA ASP A 383 -13.76 17.56 1.50
C ASP A 383 -13.75 18.69 2.52
N ALA A 384 -14.76 19.56 2.42
CA ALA A 384 -14.98 20.60 3.43
C ALA A 384 -15.09 19.99 4.83
N PRO A 385 -14.50 20.60 5.87
CA PRO A 385 -14.57 20.06 7.24
C PRO A 385 -16.00 19.75 7.69
N ALA A 386 -16.95 20.61 7.38
CA ALA A 386 -18.37 20.40 7.69
C ALA A 386 -18.97 19.15 7.03
N LEU A 387 -18.45 18.75 5.86
CA LEU A 387 -18.87 17.52 5.17
C LEU A 387 -18.22 16.29 5.80
N LEU A 388 -16.94 16.36 6.17
CA LEU A 388 -16.21 15.30 6.85
C LEU A 388 -16.79 14.99 8.24
N ASP A 389 -17.23 16.02 8.96
CA ASP A 389 -17.80 15.88 10.31
C ASP A 389 -19.34 15.77 10.31
N ARG A 390 -19.95 15.63 9.10
CA ARG A 390 -21.41 15.53 8.97
C ARG A 390 -21.93 14.39 9.85
N HIS A 391 -22.90 14.76 10.70
CA HIS A 391 -23.56 13.84 11.66
C HIS A 391 -22.66 13.20 12.73
N ARG A 392 -21.37 13.47 12.80
CA ARG A 392 -20.43 12.77 13.68
C ARG A 392 -20.89 12.76 15.14
N ASP A 393 -21.27 13.94 15.68
CA ASP A 393 -21.70 14.03 17.08
C ASP A 393 -23.06 13.36 17.32
N LYS A 394 -23.97 13.44 16.34
CA LYS A 394 -25.26 12.74 16.42
C LYS A 394 -25.08 11.22 16.37
N LEU A 395 -24.21 10.72 15.47
CA LEU A 395 -23.87 9.29 15.39
C LEU A 395 -23.24 8.81 16.69
N ARG A 396 -22.36 9.62 17.31
CA ARG A 396 -21.76 9.31 18.61
C ARG A 396 -22.82 9.23 19.71
N GLY A 397 -23.72 10.19 19.77
CA GLY A 397 -24.83 10.20 20.72
C GLY A 397 -25.74 9.00 20.55
N LEU A 398 -26.20 8.73 19.33
CA LEU A 398 -27.03 7.55 19.02
C LEU A 398 -26.33 6.23 19.36
N LYS A 399 -25.03 6.12 19.09
CA LYS A 399 -24.26 4.93 19.46
C LYS A 399 -24.22 4.71 20.96
N GLN A 400 -24.12 5.77 21.78
CA GLN A 400 -24.23 5.66 23.24
C GLN A 400 -25.62 5.23 23.70
N GLU A 401 -26.69 5.78 23.09
CA GLU A 401 -28.06 5.35 23.38
C GLU A 401 -28.30 3.88 22.98
N ILE A 402 -27.77 3.46 21.82
CA ILE A 402 -27.84 2.07 21.36
C ILE A 402 -27.07 1.15 22.33
N ARG A 403 -25.87 1.56 22.81
CA ARG A 403 -25.13 0.83 23.85
C ARG A 403 -25.99 0.63 25.09
N ALA A 404 -26.62 1.69 25.60
CA ALA A 404 -27.46 1.61 26.78
C ALA A 404 -28.69 0.71 26.56
N ALA A 405 -29.33 0.80 25.38
CA ALA A 405 -30.47 -0.07 25.04
C ALA A 405 -30.03 -1.55 24.96
N LEU A 406 -28.94 -1.86 24.26
CA LEU A 406 -28.39 -3.21 24.19
C LEU A 406 -28.02 -3.76 25.56
N ALA A 407 -27.35 -2.96 26.40
CA ALA A 407 -27.01 -3.37 27.76
C ALA A 407 -28.23 -3.72 28.62
N SER A 408 -29.33 -2.96 28.47
CA SER A 408 -30.60 -3.24 29.14
C SER A 408 -31.23 -4.55 28.66
N GLU A 409 -31.23 -4.75 27.32
CA GLU A 409 -31.76 -5.96 26.70
C GLU A 409 -30.94 -7.19 27.12
N TRP A 410 -29.61 -7.12 27.04
CA TRP A 410 -28.70 -8.22 27.41
C TRP A 410 -28.83 -8.57 28.90
N ARG A 411 -29.02 -7.57 29.76
CA ARG A 411 -29.28 -7.80 31.17
C ARG A 411 -30.56 -8.60 31.39
N GLN A 412 -31.70 -8.21 30.73
CA GLN A 412 -32.98 -8.92 30.83
C GLN A 412 -32.88 -10.36 30.29
N GLN A 413 -32.19 -10.53 29.16
CA GLN A 413 -31.94 -11.84 28.57
C GLN A 413 -31.10 -12.73 29.50
N ALA A 414 -30.04 -12.16 30.11
CA ALA A 414 -29.21 -12.88 31.07
C ALA A 414 -29.96 -13.26 32.36
N GLU A 415 -30.81 -12.36 32.90
CA GLU A 415 -31.66 -12.62 34.07
C GLU A 415 -32.69 -13.76 33.80
N ALA A 416 -33.19 -13.86 32.56
CA ALA A 416 -34.11 -14.92 32.16
C ALA A 416 -33.44 -16.27 31.86
N LEU A 417 -32.10 -16.32 31.73
CA LEU A 417 -31.34 -17.49 31.28
C LEU A 417 -31.60 -18.75 32.12
N PRO A 418 -31.59 -18.71 33.49
CA PRO A 418 -31.78 -19.91 34.32
C PRO A 418 -33.15 -20.57 34.12
N THR A 419 -34.19 -19.78 33.82
CA THR A 419 -35.55 -20.31 33.62
C THR A 419 -35.82 -20.74 32.16
N ALA A 420 -35.17 -20.11 31.19
CA ALA A 420 -35.32 -20.42 29.78
C ALA A 420 -34.50 -21.64 29.31
N LEU A 421 -33.34 -21.86 29.91
CA LEU A 421 -32.38 -22.89 29.50
C LEU A 421 -32.90 -24.34 29.52
N PRO A 422 -33.60 -24.86 30.52
CA PRO A 422 -34.12 -26.25 30.51
C PRO A 422 -35.04 -26.51 29.33
N ARG A 423 -35.90 -25.53 28.98
CA ARG A 423 -36.82 -25.61 27.85
C ARG A 423 -36.10 -25.55 26.50
N LEU A 424 -35.12 -24.64 26.37
CA LEU A 424 -34.34 -24.46 25.14
C LEU A 424 -33.42 -25.65 24.89
N ARG A 425 -32.87 -26.29 25.96
CA ARG A 425 -32.10 -27.53 25.85
C ARG A 425 -32.92 -28.67 25.27
N ALA A 426 -34.11 -28.91 25.81
CA ALA A 426 -34.98 -29.91 25.27
C ALA A 426 -35.35 -29.69 23.79
N GLN A 427 -35.54 -28.43 23.38
CA GLN A 427 -35.78 -28.06 21.98
C GLN A 427 -34.56 -28.31 21.07
N ALA A 428 -33.34 -27.96 21.53
CA ALA A 428 -32.13 -28.19 20.79
C ALA A 428 -31.80 -29.70 20.67
N GLU A 429 -32.02 -30.47 21.73
CA GLU A 429 -31.87 -31.92 21.70
C GLU A 429 -32.85 -32.58 20.72
N GLU A 430 -34.12 -32.17 20.68
CA GLU A 430 -35.12 -32.65 19.72
C GLU A 430 -34.71 -32.32 18.27
N ARG A 431 -34.23 -31.12 18.03
CA ARG A 431 -33.75 -30.72 16.70
C ARG A 431 -32.54 -31.59 16.26
N THR A 432 -31.55 -31.76 17.10
CA THR A 432 -30.37 -32.58 16.80
C THR A 432 -30.78 -34.02 16.45
N GLN A 433 -31.75 -34.59 17.19
CA GLN A 433 -32.29 -35.93 16.90
C GLN A 433 -32.98 -35.97 15.53
N LEU A 434 -33.82 -34.94 15.18
CA LEU A 434 -34.48 -34.84 13.89
C LEU A 434 -33.49 -34.71 12.74
N GLU A 435 -32.40 -33.91 12.90
CA GLU A 435 -31.34 -33.76 11.92
C GLU A 435 -30.60 -35.08 11.68
N GLN A 436 -30.24 -35.81 12.73
CA GLN A 436 -29.61 -37.12 12.61
C GLN A 436 -30.50 -38.14 11.92
N GLN A 437 -31.77 -38.19 12.28
CA GLN A 437 -32.76 -39.08 11.63
C GLN A 437 -32.93 -38.76 10.15
N LEU A 438 -33.03 -37.49 9.80
CA LEU A 438 -33.16 -37.03 8.41
C LEU A 438 -31.90 -37.41 7.60
N VAL A 439 -30.69 -37.19 8.11
CA VAL A 439 -29.43 -37.57 7.45
C VAL A 439 -29.38 -39.06 7.16
N GLN A 440 -29.69 -39.90 8.13
CA GLN A 440 -29.70 -41.36 7.96
C GLN A 440 -30.73 -41.82 6.91
N LEU A 441 -31.93 -41.22 6.93
CA LEU A 441 -32.96 -41.53 5.96
C LEU A 441 -32.62 -41.07 4.56
N GLU A 442 -32.03 -39.87 4.41
CA GLU A 442 -31.58 -39.35 3.13
C GLU A 442 -30.44 -40.17 2.52
N GLN A 443 -29.47 -40.64 3.34
CA GLN A 443 -28.44 -41.59 2.91
C GLN A 443 -29.03 -42.91 2.43
N THR A 444 -30.03 -43.45 3.14
CA THR A 444 -30.75 -44.65 2.74
C THR A 444 -31.45 -44.45 1.41
N LEU A 445 -32.18 -43.34 1.24
CA LEU A 445 -32.84 -43.00 -0.01
C LEU A 445 -31.87 -42.80 -1.17
N ALA A 446 -30.71 -42.17 -0.94
CA ALA A 446 -29.67 -42.00 -1.94
C ALA A 446 -29.15 -43.37 -2.42
N ARG A 447 -28.77 -44.26 -1.49
CA ARG A 447 -28.33 -45.65 -1.80
C ARG A 447 -29.35 -46.41 -2.57
N GLU A 448 -30.64 -46.40 -2.16
CA GLU A 448 -31.75 -47.08 -2.87
C GLU A 448 -31.97 -46.47 -4.24
N THR A 449 -31.91 -45.14 -4.41
CA THR A 449 -32.04 -44.46 -5.68
C THR A 449 -30.90 -44.85 -6.62
N PHE A 450 -29.66 -44.91 -6.13
CA PHE A 450 -28.49 -45.30 -6.91
C PHE A 450 -28.61 -46.75 -7.38
N HIS A 451 -28.92 -47.67 -6.46
CA HIS A 451 -29.14 -49.08 -6.81
C HIS A 451 -30.23 -49.29 -7.83
N ARG A 452 -31.35 -48.58 -7.75
CA ARG A 452 -32.45 -48.66 -8.72
C ARG A 452 -32.08 -48.15 -10.09
N ARG A 453 -31.29 -47.06 -10.17
CA ARG A 453 -30.76 -46.57 -11.45
C ARG A 453 -29.76 -47.54 -12.07
N LEU A 454 -28.91 -48.15 -11.24
CA LEU A 454 -27.93 -49.14 -11.68
C LEU A 454 -28.62 -50.44 -12.24
N HIS A 455 -29.69 -50.91 -11.59
CA HIS A 455 -30.44 -52.10 -11.96
C HIS A 455 -31.43 -51.90 -13.15
N ALA A 456 -31.55 -50.67 -13.63
CA ALA A 456 -32.33 -50.41 -14.87
C ALA A 456 -31.59 -50.81 -16.19
N GLY A 457 -30.37 -51.39 -16.06
CA GLY A 457 -29.51 -51.86 -17.17
C GLY A 457 -28.87 -53.22 -16.88
N PRO A 458 -28.30 -53.90 -17.90
CA PRO A 458 -27.73 -55.26 -17.78
C PRO A 458 -26.42 -55.36 -16.95
N ASP A 459 -25.77 -54.27 -16.59
CA ASP A 459 -24.44 -54.29 -15.97
C ASP A 459 -24.43 -53.58 -14.61
N VAL A 460 -24.29 -54.35 -13.55
CA VAL A 460 -24.30 -53.82 -12.17
C VAL A 460 -22.91 -53.57 -11.66
N GLY A 461 -22.58 -52.29 -11.32
CA GLY A 461 -21.36 -51.89 -10.62
C GLY A 461 -21.58 -51.72 -9.09
N PRO A 462 -20.48 -51.59 -8.30
CA PRO A 462 -20.59 -51.23 -6.88
C PRO A 462 -21.17 -49.83 -6.70
N ALA A 463 -21.79 -49.57 -5.54
CA ALA A 463 -22.10 -48.19 -5.16
C ALA A 463 -20.84 -47.38 -4.85
N PRO A 464 -20.81 -46.07 -5.13
CA PRO A 464 -19.73 -45.22 -4.69
C PRO A 464 -19.69 -45.17 -3.16
N ILE A 465 -18.50 -44.97 -2.58
CA ILE A 465 -18.34 -44.74 -1.12
C ILE A 465 -18.70 -43.32 -0.72
N HIS A 466 -18.57 -42.35 -1.64
CA HIS A 466 -18.98 -40.95 -1.50
C HIS A 466 -19.64 -40.45 -2.78
N TRP A 467 -20.75 -39.67 -2.62
CA TRP A 467 -21.49 -39.13 -3.74
C TRP A 467 -22.03 -37.73 -3.47
N TRP A 468 -21.56 -36.76 -4.25
CA TRP A 468 -21.95 -35.36 -4.19
C TRP A 468 -22.70 -34.96 -5.47
N THR A 469 -23.90 -34.36 -5.31
CA THR A 469 -24.75 -33.93 -6.43
C THR A 469 -24.87 -32.42 -6.55
N PHE A 470 -24.40 -31.67 -5.54
CA PHE A 470 -24.45 -30.20 -5.48
C PHE A 470 -25.86 -29.60 -5.75
N GLU A 471 -26.90 -30.35 -5.59
CA GLU A 471 -28.28 -29.89 -5.87
C GLU A 471 -28.73 -28.74 -4.96
N GLN A 472 -28.38 -28.76 -3.69
CA GLN A 472 -28.71 -27.76 -2.70
C GLN A 472 -27.49 -27.32 -1.88
N ASP A 473 -26.60 -28.24 -1.58
CA ASP A 473 -25.47 -28.08 -0.72
C ASP A 473 -24.32 -29.03 -1.13
N GLY A 474 -23.21 -29.01 -0.38
CA GLY A 474 -22.04 -29.89 -0.59
C GLY A 474 -22.15 -31.24 0.12
N ARG A 475 -23.33 -31.67 0.53
CA ARG A 475 -23.52 -32.88 1.31
C ARG A 475 -23.15 -34.12 0.51
N ASP A 476 -22.45 -35.05 1.17
CA ASP A 476 -22.21 -36.39 0.70
C ASP A 476 -23.47 -37.24 0.95
N LEU A 477 -24.07 -37.76 -0.10
CA LEU A 477 -25.32 -38.48 -0.04
C LEU A 477 -25.17 -39.94 0.45
N ILE A 478 -23.94 -40.51 0.49
CA ILE A 478 -23.69 -41.92 0.87
C ILE A 478 -22.81 -42.02 2.12
N GLY A 479 -21.69 -41.25 2.15
CA GLY A 479 -20.79 -41.13 3.27
C GLY A 479 -21.13 -39.96 4.18
N ASN A 480 -20.10 -39.45 4.87
CA ASN A 480 -20.22 -38.28 5.77
C ASN A 480 -19.19 -37.20 5.46
N LEU A 481 -18.76 -37.07 4.19
CA LEU A 481 -17.78 -36.10 3.73
C LEU A 481 -18.44 -34.92 3.03
N GLU A 482 -18.85 -33.92 3.78
CA GLU A 482 -19.40 -32.68 3.19
C GLU A 482 -18.32 -31.91 2.43
N ALA A 483 -18.59 -31.56 1.19
CA ALA A 483 -17.78 -30.66 0.35
C ALA A 483 -18.08 -29.20 0.72
N LYS A 484 -17.16 -28.53 1.44
CA LYS A 484 -17.32 -27.15 1.90
C LYS A 484 -16.72 -26.18 0.91
N PRO A 485 -17.53 -25.27 0.31
CA PRO A 485 -17.04 -24.25 -0.60
C PRO A 485 -16.04 -23.29 0.08
N GLN A 486 -14.96 -22.96 -0.64
CA GLN A 486 -13.87 -22.09 -0.22
C GLN A 486 -13.52 -21.10 -1.34
N GLY A 487 -12.80 -20.01 -1.00
CA GLY A 487 -12.22 -19.11 -1.99
C GLY A 487 -13.21 -18.44 -2.96
N GLY A 488 -14.48 -18.31 -2.58
CA GLY A 488 -15.52 -17.75 -3.43
C GLY A 488 -16.35 -18.76 -4.21
N ALA A 489 -16.08 -20.06 -4.08
CA ALA A 489 -16.93 -21.11 -4.64
C ALA A 489 -18.35 -21.06 -4.08
N ARG A 490 -19.35 -21.38 -4.88
CA ARG A 490 -20.77 -21.33 -4.49
C ARG A 490 -21.51 -22.52 -5.06
N ILE A 491 -22.45 -23.04 -4.31
CA ILE A 491 -23.41 -24.03 -4.80
C ILE A 491 -24.68 -23.27 -5.17
N ARG A 492 -25.06 -23.36 -6.43
CA ARG A 492 -26.22 -22.68 -6.96
C ARG A 492 -26.77 -23.42 -8.17
N ASP A 493 -28.10 -23.49 -8.30
CA ASP A 493 -28.76 -24.12 -9.42
C ASP A 493 -28.32 -25.58 -9.64
N GLY A 494 -28.00 -26.30 -8.53
CA GLY A 494 -27.58 -27.70 -8.52
C GLY A 494 -26.15 -27.92 -9.03
N ARG A 495 -25.27 -26.94 -8.87
CA ARG A 495 -23.88 -27.01 -9.32
C ARG A 495 -22.94 -26.28 -8.36
N LEU A 496 -21.73 -26.79 -8.24
CA LEU A 496 -20.62 -26.08 -7.62
C LEU A 496 -19.95 -25.19 -8.67
N LEU A 497 -20.03 -23.87 -8.47
CA LEU A 497 -19.49 -22.86 -9.39
C LEU A 497 -18.05 -22.51 -9.01
N LEU A 498 -17.13 -22.54 -10.00
CA LEU A 498 -15.69 -22.40 -9.85
C LEU A 498 -15.16 -21.33 -10.82
N ASP A 499 -14.35 -20.39 -10.30
CA ASP A 499 -13.90 -19.20 -11.04
C ASP A 499 -12.55 -19.34 -11.76
N GLY A 500 -11.81 -20.42 -11.51
CA GLY A 500 -10.45 -20.63 -12.04
C GLY A 500 -9.36 -19.81 -11.38
N GLN A 501 -9.66 -19.04 -10.32
CA GLN A 501 -8.71 -18.13 -9.67
C GLN A 501 -8.47 -18.41 -8.19
N GLY A 502 -9.40 -19.10 -7.52
CA GLY A 502 -9.30 -19.35 -6.10
C GLY A 502 -10.48 -20.14 -5.53
N ALA A 503 -11.56 -20.26 -6.30
CA ALA A 503 -12.75 -20.99 -5.90
C ALA A 503 -12.56 -22.51 -5.97
N PHE A 504 -12.82 -23.18 -4.86
CA PHE A 504 -12.76 -24.65 -4.74
C PHE A 504 -13.68 -25.12 -3.60
N ALA A 505 -13.86 -26.45 -3.48
CA ALA A 505 -14.45 -27.02 -2.26
C ALA A 505 -13.53 -28.13 -1.72
N GLU A 506 -13.61 -28.35 -0.41
CA GLU A 506 -12.82 -29.36 0.28
C GLU A 506 -13.67 -30.13 1.30
N THR A 507 -13.29 -31.40 1.55
CA THR A 507 -13.93 -32.21 2.58
C THR A 507 -13.12 -32.23 3.87
N ALA A 508 -13.71 -32.73 4.95
CA ALA A 508 -12.94 -33.26 6.08
C ALA A 508 -12.06 -34.44 5.64
N ALA A 509 -11.16 -34.88 6.52
CA ALA A 509 -10.28 -36.01 6.21
C ALA A 509 -11.07 -37.32 5.97
N LEU A 510 -10.59 -38.14 5.04
CA LEU A 510 -11.14 -39.44 4.72
C LEU A 510 -11.18 -40.33 5.97
N PRO A 511 -12.30 -40.98 6.28
CA PRO A 511 -12.43 -41.85 7.45
C PRO A 511 -11.75 -43.21 7.23
N GLU A 512 -11.68 -43.70 5.99
CA GLU A 512 -11.18 -45.02 5.63
C GLU A 512 -9.97 -44.90 4.69
N PRO A 513 -9.06 -45.91 4.65
CA PRO A 513 -7.95 -45.90 3.72
C PRO A 513 -8.41 -46.10 2.28
N LEU A 514 -7.78 -45.40 1.34
CA LEU A 514 -8.16 -45.43 -0.06
C LEU A 514 -6.92 -45.78 -0.92
N ALA A 515 -6.89 -46.95 -1.53
CA ALA A 515 -5.81 -47.39 -2.43
C ALA A 515 -6.29 -47.52 -3.87
N ALA A 516 -6.83 -48.67 -4.28
CA ALA A 516 -7.53 -48.77 -5.55
C ALA A 516 -8.77 -47.88 -5.53
N LYS A 517 -9.04 -47.18 -6.62
CA LYS A 517 -10.11 -46.18 -6.61
C LYS A 517 -10.59 -45.80 -7.98
N THR A 518 -11.78 -45.22 -8.02
CA THR A 518 -12.27 -44.50 -9.19
C THR A 518 -12.69 -43.11 -8.78
N LEU A 519 -12.16 -42.11 -9.49
CA LEU A 519 -12.59 -40.72 -9.42
C LEU A 519 -13.53 -40.48 -10.60
N GLU A 520 -14.72 -39.98 -10.35
CA GLU A 520 -15.74 -39.78 -11.39
C GLU A 520 -16.44 -38.43 -11.18
N ALA A 521 -16.60 -37.66 -12.26
CA ALA A 521 -17.23 -36.33 -12.18
C ALA A 521 -17.97 -35.96 -13.47
N TRP A 522 -19.05 -35.18 -13.31
CA TRP A 522 -19.75 -34.49 -14.40
C TRP A 522 -19.49 -33.00 -14.30
N VAL A 523 -18.91 -32.44 -15.38
CA VAL A 523 -18.40 -31.07 -15.39
C VAL A 523 -18.88 -30.33 -16.64
N LEU A 524 -19.08 -29.00 -16.49
CA LEU A 524 -19.29 -28.08 -17.61
C LEU A 524 -18.10 -27.12 -17.65
N LEU A 525 -17.53 -26.93 -18.86
CA LEU A 525 -16.39 -26.04 -19.09
C LEU A 525 -16.84 -24.82 -19.88
N PRO A 526 -16.95 -23.63 -19.28
CA PRO A 526 -17.36 -22.41 -19.99
C PRO A 526 -16.31 -21.97 -21.03
N THR A 527 -15.06 -22.42 -20.87
CA THR A 527 -13.99 -22.19 -21.80
C THR A 527 -13.03 -23.38 -21.84
N LEU A 528 -12.59 -23.74 -23.05
CA LEU A 528 -11.55 -24.75 -23.26
C LEU A 528 -10.13 -24.15 -23.23
N ALA A 529 -10.01 -22.81 -23.16
CA ALA A 529 -8.75 -22.07 -23.14
C ALA A 529 -8.18 -21.92 -21.72
N GLN A 530 -8.23 -22.97 -20.91
CA GLN A 530 -7.67 -23.03 -19.57
C GLN A 530 -6.62 -24.14 -19.47
N SER A 531 -5.79 -24.16 -18.42
CA SER A 531 -4.79 -25.20 -18.26
C SER A 531 -4.54 -25.53 -16.78
N GLY A 532 -4.48 -26.84 -16.50
CA GLY A 532 -3.99 -27.39 -15.23
C GLY A 532 -5.00 -27.36 -14.06
N GLY A 533 -6.27 -27.04 -14.30
CA GLY A 533 -7.32 -27.09 -13.28
C GLY A 533 -7.69 -28.52 -12.88
N GLY A 534 -7.73 -28.80 -11.57
CA GLY A 534 -8.21 -30.09 -11.03
C GLY A 534 -9.73 -30.07 -10.90
N VAL A 535 -10.39 -31.16 -11.32
CA VAL A 535 -11.85 -31.33 -11.21
C VAL A 535 -12.20 -31.97 -9.89
N LEU A 536 -11.66 -33.18 -9.66
CA LEU A 536 -11.82 -33.99 -8.45
C LEU A 536 -10.46 -34.55 -8.09
N THR A 537 -10.04 -34.36 -6.86
CA THR A 537 -8.71 -34.72 -6.37
C THR A 537 -8.83 -35.43 -5.01
N VAL A 538 -8.08 -36.51 -4.83
CA VAL A 538 -7.75 -37.06 -3.52
C VAL A 538 -6.31 -36.73 -3.22
N GLU A 539 -6.04 -36.09 -2.07
CA GLU A 539 -4.68 -35.72 -1.68
C GLU A 539 -4.36 -36.02 -0.21
N SER A 540 -3.08 -36.16 0.10
CA SER A 540 -2.60 -36.13 1.49
C SER A 540 -2.74 -34.71 2.04
N LEU A 541 -3.05 -34.56 3.34
CA LEU A 541 -3.12 -33.25 3.99
C LEU A 541 -1.83 -32.45 3.74
N GLY A 542 -1.96 -31.27 3.10
CA GLY A 542 -0.83 -30.45 2.66
C GLY A 542 -0.36 -30.71 1.22
N GLY A 543 -1.08 -31.55 0.43
CA GLY A 543 -0.93 -31.64 -1.02
C GLY A 543 0.35 -32.29 -1.54
N LYS A 544 1.11 -32.97 -0.71
CA LYS A 544 2.39 -33.60 -1.10
C LYS A 544 2.21 -34.78 -2.05
N VAL A 545 1.18 -35.56 -1.85
CA VAL A 545 0.80 -36.67 -2.71
C VAL A 545 -0.67 -36.52 -3.11
N PHE A 546 -0.98 -36.68 -4.40
CA PHE A 546 -2.36 -36.55 -4.89
C PHE A 546 -2.62 -37.39 -6.14
N ASP A 547 -3.86 -37.74 -6.37
CA ASP A 547 -4.40 -38.27 -7.60
C ASP A 547 -5.64 -37.44 -7.99
N ALA A 548 -5.69 -36.97 -9.24
CA ALA A 548 -6.69 -36.00 -9.67
C ALA A 548 -7.17 -36.23 -11.10
N ILE A 549 -8.41 -35.85 -11.37
CA ILE A 549 -8.88 -35.55 -12.73
C ILE A 549 -8.44 -34.13 -13.09
N VAL A 550 -7.63 -33.97 -14.12
CA VAL A 550 -7.08 -32.67 -14.53
C VAL A 550 -7.39 -32.38 -16.00
N PHE A 551 -7.72 -31.12 -16.27
CA PHE A 551 -7.96 -30.63 -17.63
C PHE A 551 -6.79 -29.77 -18.14
N ALA A 552 -6.29 -30.12 -19.36
CA ALA A 552 -5.35 -29.31 -20.13
C ALA A 552 -4.01 -28.94 -19.46
N GLU A 553 -3.43 -29.79 -18.59
CA GLU A 553 -2.17 -29.46 -17.90
C GLU A 553 -0.94 -29.57 -18.83
N LYS A 554 -0.76 -30.72 -19.49
CA LYS A 554 0.42 -31.00 -20.35
C LYS A 554 0.08 -30.83 -21.84
N GLN A 555 -1.14 -31.13 -22.23
CA GLN A 555 -1.64 -31.00 -23.60
C GLN A 555 -2.90 -30.11 -23.57
N PRO A 556 -2.95 -29.08 -24.42
CA PRO A 556 -4.14 -28.23 -24.49
C PRO A 556 -5.40 -29.02 -24.77
N GLN A 557 -6.50 -28.67 -24.15
CA GLN A 557 -7.84 -29.23 -24.33
C GLN A 557 -7.93 -30.76 -24.14
N ARG A 558 -7.07 -31.38 -23.33
CA ARG A 558 -7.10 -32.82 -23.10
C ARG A 558 -7.23 -33.17 -21.63
N TRP A 559 -7.95 -34.25 -21.37
CA TRP A 559 -8.10 -34.82 -20.04
C TRP A 559 -6.91 -35.70 -19.68
N MET A 560 -6.52 -35.71 -18.41
CA MET A 560 -5.42 -36.52 -17.93
C MET A 560 -5.53 -36.76 -16.42
N SER A 561 -4.82 -37.76 -15.92
CA SER A 561 -4.61 -37.89 -14.49
C SER A 561 -3.53 -36.93 -13.99
N GLY A 562 -3.77 -36.26 -12.87
CA GLY A 562 -2.77 -35.48 -12.15
C GLY A 562 -2.17 -36.29 -11.00
N SER A 563 -0.86 -36.11 -10.71
CA SER A 563 -0.21 -36.67 -9.55
C SER A 563 0.99 -35.84 -9.13
N ASP A 564 1.47 -36.06 -7.89
CA ASP A 564 2.70 -35.44 -7.37
C ASP A 564 3.89 -35.64 -8.31
N ASN A 565 4.54 -34.54 -8.68
CA ASN A 565 5.67 -34.54 -9.64
C ASN A 565 5.43 -35.32 -10.95
N GLY A 566 4.18 -35.65 -11.28
CA GLY A 566 3.81 -36.40 -12.47
C GLY A 566 4.20 -37.86 -12.46
N VAL A 567 4.51 -38.46 -11.29
CA VAL A 567 4.99 -39.85 -11.18
C VAL A 567 3.98 -40.88 -11.66
N ARG A 568 2.65 -40.60 -11.49
CA ARG A 568 1.54 -41.42 -11.99
C ARG A 568 0.78 -40.75 -13.14
N THR A 569 1.37 -39.71 -13.77
CA THR A 569 0.76 -38.96 -14.86
C THR A 569 1.42 -39.28 -16.19
N ARG A 570 0.66 -39.69 -17.21
CA ARG A 570 1.12 -39.88 -18.59
C ARG A 570 0.16 -39.25 -19.61
N ASN A 571 0.66 -38.96 -20.80
CA ASN A 571 -0.19 -38.63 -21.93
C ASN A 571 -0.89 -39.92 -22.41
N VAL A 572 -2.19 -39.86 -22.52
CA VAL A 572 -3.02 -41.03 -22.91
C VAL A 572 -3.43 -40.97 -24.38
N ASP A 573 -2.99 -39.94 -25.12
CA ASP A 573 -3.32 -39.68 -26.52
C ASP A 573 -4.83 -39.70 -26.83
N GLY A 574 -5.61 -39.29 -25.87
CA GLY A 574 -7.06 -39.07 -26.02
C GLY A 574 -7.35 -37.89 -26.97
N PRO A 575 -8.55 -37.82 -27.59
CA PRO A 575 -8.93 -36.68 -28.42
C PRO A 575 -9.01 -35.39 -27.66
N ALA A 576 -8.85 -34.26 -28.35
CA ALA A 576 -9.08 -32.94 -27.73
C ALA A 576 -10.55 -32.79 -27.33
N GLU A 577 -10.84 -32.11 -26.21
CA GLU A 577 -12.17 -31.77 -25.77
C GLU A 577 -12.79 -30.77 -26.73
N THR A 578 -14.04 -31.00 -27.10
CA THR A 578 -14.80 -30.16 -28.05
C THR A 578 -16.16 -29.74 -27.48
N ALA A 579 -16.45 -30.11 -26.23
CA ALA A 579 -17.74 -29.79 -25.60
C ALA A 579 -17.98 -28.29 -25.55
N GLY A 580 -19.17 -27.86 -25.87
CA GLY A 580 -19.61 -26.48 -25.75
C GLY A 580 -19.79 -26.06 -24.28
N PRO A 581 -19.92 -24.74 -24.01
CA PRO A 581 -20.00 -24.21 -22.62
C PRO A 581 -21.18 -24.75 -21.80
N ALA A 582 -22.25 -25.16 -22.46
CA ALA A 582 -23.45 -25.76 -21.82
C ALA A 582 -23.49 -27.28 -21.92
N GLU A 583 -22.49 -27.89 -22.53
CA GLU A 583 -22.44 -29.35 -22.73
C GLU A 583 -21.76 -30.02 -21.55
N ARG A 584 -22.46 -30.94 -20.91
CA ARG A 584 -21.95 -31.72 -19.79
C ARG A 584 -20.99 -32.82 -20.27
N VAL A 585 -19.83 -32.86 -19.65
CA VAL A 585 -18.81 -33.88 -19.88
C VAL A 585 -18.70 -34.77 -18.65
N HIS A 586 -18.77 -36.07 -18.83
CA HIS A 586 -18.45 -37.04 -17.79
C HIS A 586 -17.03 -37.53 -17.97
N ILE A 587 -16.24 -37.48 -16.88
CA ILE A 587 -14.89 -38.00 -16.82
C ILE A 587 -14.76 -38.95 -15.66
N ALA A 588 -14.15 -40.12 -15.91
CA ALA A 588 -13.74 -41.04 -14.85
C ALA A 588 -12.28 -41.48 -15.01
N ILE A 589 -11.58 -41.66 -13.90
CA ILE A 589 -10.23 -42.21 -13.85
C ILE A 589 -10.21 -43.37 -12.87
N THR A 590 -9.82 -44.52 -13.33
CA THR A 590 -9.67 -45.72 -12.49
C THR A 590 -8.19 -45.99 -12.21
N TYR A 591 -7.89 -46.34 -10.95
CA TYR A 591 -6.56 -46.74 -10.47
C TYR A 591 -6.66 -48.14 -9.87
N SER A 592 -6.14 -49.14 -10.55
CA SER A 592 -6.24 -50.51 -10.14
C SER A 592 -5.10 -50.95 -9.19
N VAL A 593 -5.29 -52.10 -8.49
CA VAL A 593 -4.33 -52.60 -7.52
C VAL A 593 -2.96 -52.91 -8.11
N ASP A 594 -2.86 -53.26 -9.41
CA ASP A 594 -1.63 -53.49 -10.17
C ASP A 594 -1.02 -52.17 -10.69
N GLY A 595 -1.57 -51.02 -10.30
CA GLY A 595 -1.09 -49.67 -10.66
C GLY A 595 -1.50 -49.18 -12.06
N GLN A 596 -2.36 -49.90 -12.76
CA GLN A 596 -2.88 -49.43 -14.04
C GLN A 596 -3.84 -48.28 -13.87
N THR A 597 -3.63 -47.24 -14.68
CA THR A 597 -4.52 -46.03 -14.74
C THR A 597 -5.23 -46.03 -16.10
N THR A 598 -6.56 -45.90 -16.04
CA THR A 598 -7.41 -45.82 -17.25
C THR A 598 -8.35 -44.62 -17.16
N LEU A 599 -8.45 -43.88 -18.24
CA LEU A 599 -9.35 -42.72 -18.36
C LEU A 599 -10.57 -43.08 -19.19
N TYR A 600 -11.69 -42.46 -18.85
CA TYR A 600 -12.94 -42.60 -19.57
C TYR A 600 -13.59 -41.22 -19.77
N ARG A 601 -14.18 -41.01 -20.96
CA ARG A 601 -14.99 -39.83 -21.27
C ARG A 601 -16.37 -40.27 -21.75
N ASN A 602 -17.38 -39.74 -21.10
CA ASN A 602 -18.80 -40.09 -21.41
C ASN A 602 -19.03 -41.62 -21.40
N GLY A 603 -18.43 -42.31 -20.43
CA GLY A 603 -18.53 -43.77 -20.25
C GLY A 603 -17.67 -44.64 -21.18
N GLU A 604 -16.98 -44.07 -22.16
CA GLU A 604 -16.11 -44.77 -23.11
C GLU A 604 -14.62 -44.53 -22.79
N PRO A 605 -13.74 -45.52 -23.05
CA PRO A 605 -12.31 -45.37 -22.86
C PRO A 605 -11.74 -44.14 -23.55
N TYR A 606 -10.91 -43.34 -22.86
CA TYR A 606 -10.31 -42.09 -23.36
C TYR A 606 -8.80 -42.26 -23.48
N GLY A 607 -8.30 -42.49 -24.68
CA GLY A 607 -6.88 -42.77 -24.94
C GLY A 607 -6.45 -44.15 -24.48
N GLN A 608 -5.14 -44.33 -24.24
CA GLN A 608 -4.58 -45.65 -23.85
C GLN A 608 -4.38 -45.75 -22.35
N ALA A 609 -4.78 -46.89 -21.77
CA ALA A 609 -4.45 -47.20 -20.38
C ALA A 609 -2.94 -47.38 -20.18
N TYR A 610 -2.40 -47.04 -19.03
CA TYR A 610 -0.98 -47.16 -18.75
C TYR A 610 -0.73 -47.65 -17.32
N GLY A 611 0.38 -48.39 -17.18
CA GLY A 611 0.89 -48.86 -15.87
C GLY A 611 1.98 -47.97 -15.31
N PRO A 612 2.47 -48.25 -14.08
CA PRO A 612 3.55 -47.51 -13.43
C PRO A 612 4.87 -47.64 -14.21
N ALA A 613 5.62 -46.51 -14.29
CA ALA A 613 6.92 -46.48 -14.96
C ALA A 613 8.04 -47.09 -14.10
N ASN A 614 7.88 -47.00 -12.79
CA ASN A 614 8.83 -47.43 -11.77
C ASN A 614 8.11 -47.55 -10.41
N ALA A 615 8.83 -47.94 -9.34
CA ALA A 615 8.25 -48.03 -8.00
C ALA A 615 7.63 -46.75 -7.46
N ALA A 616 8.13 -45.58 -7.87
CA ALA A 616 7.57 -44.29 -7.47
C ALA A 616 6.20 -44.01 -8.15
N GLY A 617 5.93 -44.60 -9.33
CA GLY A 617 4.64 -44.53 -10.02
C GLY A 617 3.63 -45.60 -9.60
N ALA A 618 3.96 -46.43 -8.58
CA ALA A 618 3.03 -47.41 -8.04
C ALA A 618 1.79 -46.75 -7.42
N LEU A 619 0.74 -47.54 -7.27
CA LEU A 619 -0.49 -47.11 -6.62
C LEU A 619 -0.22 -46.56 -5.22
N HIS A 620 -0.70 -45.33 -4.92
CA HIS A 620 -0.60 -44.73 -3.60
C HIS A 620 -1.81 -45.08 -2.75
N ALA A 621 -1.58 -45.53 -1.50
CA ALA A 621 -2.61 -45.73 -0.50
C ALA A 621 -2.75 -44.46 0.37
N PHE A 622 -3.85 -43.76 0.26
CA PHE A 622 -4.18 -42.60 1.08
C PHE A 622 -4.64 -43.07 2.46
N ALA A 623 -3.95 -42.62 3.50
CA ALA A 623 -4.21 -43.07 4.88
C ALA A 623 -5.44 -42.33 5.44
N PRO A 624 -6.22 -43.02 6.32
CA PRO A 624 -7.34 -42.39 7.00
C PRO A 624 -6.87 -41.22 7.90
N ALA A 625 -7.71 -40.21 8.07
CA ALA A 625 -7.42 -38.98 8.82
C ALA A 625 -6.19 -38.16 8.33
N GLN A 626 -5.51 -38.57 7.26
CA GLN A 626 -4.33 -37.89 6.69
C GLN A 626 -4.53 -37.48 5.22
N SER A 627 -5.72 -37.67 4.69
CA SER A 627 -6.05 -37.39 3.29
C SER A 627 -7.47 -36.81 3.19
N HIS A 628 -7.74 -36.05 2.16
CA HIS A 628 -9.06 -35.46 1.93
C HIS A 628 -9.37 -35.33 0.44
N VAL A 629 -10.59 -34.85 0.11
CA VAL A 629 -11.04 -34.65 -1.26
C VAL A 629 -11.15 -33.16 -1.58
N LEU A 630 -10.68 -32.76 -2.76
CA LEU A 630 -10.84 -31.40 -3.31
C LEU A 630 -11.69 -31.43 -4.58
N PHE A 631 -12.45 -30.34 -4.77
CA PHE A 631 -13.25 -30.11 -5.98
C PHE A 631 -12.86 -28.74 -6.55
N GLY A 632 -12.52 -28.70 -7.84
CA GLY A 632 -12.15 -27.46 -8.51
C GLY A 632 -10.69 -27.03 -8.28
N ARG A 633 -9.90 -27.82 -7.55
CA ARG A 633 -8.50 -27.55 -7.28
C ARG A 633 -7.65 -28.80 -7.49
N ARG A 634 -6.49 -28.67 -8.19
CA ARG A 634 -5.63 -29.79 -8.50
C ARG A 634 -4.95 -30.39 -7.27
N HIS A 635 -4.32 -29.58 -6.45
CA HIS A 635 -3.74 -29.94 -5.14
C HIS A 635 -3.37 -28.70 -4.32
N THR A 636 -3.19 -28.87 -3.03
CA THR A 636 -2.73 -27.80 -2.14
C THR A 636 -1.28 -27.40 -2.46
N GLY A 637 -1.01 -26.09 -2.63
CA GLY A 637 0.32 -25.55 -2.96
C GLY A 637 0.66 -25.49 -4.46
N GLY A 638 -0.22 -25.91 -5.37
CA GLY A 638 -0.01 -25.85 -6.83
C GLY A 638 -0.25 -24.45 -7.41
N GLY A 639 0.62 -23.97 -8.30
CA GLY A 639 0.54 -22.61 -8.87
C GLY A 639 -0.67 -22.38 -9.79
N LYS A 640 -0.89 -23.16 -10.86
CA LYS A 640 -2.08 -23.09 -11.74
C LYS A 640 -3.04 -24.22 -11.39
N ALA A 641 -3.68 -24.15 -10.24
CA ALA A 641 -4.34 -25.30 -9.64
C ALA A 641 -5.86 -25.32 -9.77
N TYR A 642 -6.49 -24.19 -10.15
CA TYR A 642 -7.94 -24.01 -10.08
C TYR A 642 -8.63 -24.20 -11.42
N LEU A 643 -9.78 -24.89 -11.40
CA LEU A 643 -10.64 -25.09 -12.57
C LEU A 643 -11.60 -23.91 -12.73
N GLN A 644 -11.73 -23.41 -13.94
CA GLN A 644 -12.86 -22.57 -14.34
C GLN A 644 -13.96 -23.46 -14.92
N GLY A 645 -15.05 -23.63 -14.18
CA GLY A 645 -16.09 -24.54 -14.60
C GLY A 645 -17.20 -24.71 -13.56
N GLU A 646 -18.10 -25.63 -13.84
CA GLU A 646 -19.19 -25.99 -12.94
C GLU A 646 -19.20 -27.52 -12.76
N LEU A 647 -19.19 -27.97 -11.50
CA LEU A 647 -19.37 -29.38 -11.15
C LEU A 647 -20.84 -29.65 -10.85
N GLU A 648 -21.42 -30.61 -11.55
CA GLU A 648 -22.79 -31.03 -11.35
C GLU A 648 -22.88 -32.24 -10.44
N GLU A 649 -21.94 -33.20 -10.58
CA GLU A 649 -21.90 -34.42 -9.79
C GLU A 649 -20.47 -34.92 -9.65
N ALA A 650 -20.15 -35.50 -8.50
CA ALA A 650 -18.88 -36.22 -8.28
C ALA A 650 -19.13 -37.51 -7.48
N ARG A 651 -18.36 -38.56 -7.80
CA ARG A 651 -18.39 -39.84 -7.11
C ARG A 651 -16.97 -40.33 -6.82
N LEU A 652 -16.81 -40.95 -5.66
CA LEU A 652 -15.58 -41.62 -5.28
C LEU A 652 -15.88 -43.10 -4.94
N TYR A 653 -15.09 -43.98 -5.53
CA TYR A 653 -15.17 -45.43 -5.29
C TYR A 653 -13.86 -45.92 -4.70
N ASP A 654 -13.91 -46.93 -3.83
CA ASP A 654 -12.74 -47.63 -3.24
C ASP A 654 -12.28 -48.83 -4.10
N VAL A 655 -12.73 -48.91 -5.32
CA VAL A 655 -12.36 -49.90 -6.35
C VAL A 655 -12.10 -49.25 -7.68
N ALA A 656 -11.28 -49.86 -8.51
CA ALA A 656 -11.11 -49.50 -9.90
C ALA A 656 -12.29 -50.09 -10.71
N LEU A 657 -13.23 -49.29 -11.16
CA LEU A 657 -14.34 -49.78 -11.97
C LEU A 657 -13.84 -50.30 -13.33
N THR A 658 -14.46 -51.36 -13.81
CA THR A 658 -14.25 -51.87 -15.18
C THR A 658 -14.92 -50.93 -16.18
N ALA A 659 -14.55 -51.01 -17.47
CA ALA A 659 -15.14 -50.19 -18.53
C ALA A 659 -16.67 -50.36 -18.62
N VAL A 660 -17.17 -51.59 -18.39
CA VAL A 660 -18.60 -51.88 -18.34
C VAL A 660 -19.29 -51.17 -17.18
N GLN A 661 -18.64 -51.16 -15.99
CA GLN A 661 -19.16 -50.50 -14.77
C GLN A 661 -19.10 -48.96 -14.89
N VAL A 662 -18.03 -48.39 -15.49
CA VAL A 662 -17.96 -46.94 -15.77
C VAL A 662 -19.06 -46.53 -16.74
N ARG A 663 -19.33 -47.31 -17.78
CA ARG A 663 -20.43 -47.06 -18.72
C ARG A 663 -21.81 -47.15 -18.01
N ALA A 664 -21.98 -48.10 -17.12
CA ALA A 664 -23.19 -48.21 -16.32
C ALA A 664 -23.33 -47.01 -15.38
N SER A 665 -22.25 -46.60 -14.66
CA SER A 665 -22.23 -45.45 -13.80
C SER A 665 -22.52 -44.13 -14.56
N PHE A 666 -21.92 -43.93 -15.75
CA PHE A 666 -22.22 -42.81 -16.61
C PHE A 666 -23.73 -42.66 -16.90
N ARG A 667 -24.42 -43.79 -17.20
CA ARG A 667 -25.89 -43.81 -17.49
C ARG A 667 -26.73 -43.47 -16.25
N THR A 668 -26.17 -43.55 -15.04
CA THR A 668 -26.86 -43.21 -13.78
C THR A 668 -26.72 -41.76 -13.34
N GLY A 669 -25.90 -40.94 -14.06
CA GLY A 669 -25.70 -39.54 -13.78
C GLY A 669 -27.00 -38.71 -13.81
N ILE A 670 -27.03 -37.59 -13.08
CA ILE A 670 -28.24 -36.75 -12.99
C ILE A 670 -28.51 -36.08 -14.35
N LEU A 671 -29.64 -36.46 -14.96
CA LEU A 671 -30.18 -35.83 -16.16
C LEU A 671 -31.19 -34.75 -15.71
N ARG A 672 -30.80 -33.49 -15.85
CA ARG A 672 -31.71 -32.35 -15.60
C ARG A 672 -32.75 -32.27 -16.71
N GLY A 673 -34.00 -32.29 -16.33
CA GLY A 673 -35.13 -32.08 -17.25
C GLY A 673 -35.83 -33.34 -17.80
N GLU A 674 -35.31 -34.54 -17.60
CA GLU A 674 -36.03 -35.77 -17.92
C GLU A 674 -36.59 -36.46 -16.66
N GLY A 675 -37.81 -36.14 -16.34
CA GLY A 675 -38.59 -36.75 -15.26
C GLY A 675 -38.96 -38.22 -15.53
N ASN A 676 -38.00 -39.09 -15.81
CA ASN A 676 -38.23 -40.54 -15.98
C ASN A 676 -37.20 -41.34 -15.17
N ALA A 677 -37.27 -41.23 -13.84
CA ALA A 677 -37.05 -42.46 -13.06
C ALA A 677 -38.30 -43.32 -13.27
N PRO A 678 -38.21 -44.62 -13.61
CA PRO A 678 -39.39 -45.45 -13.70
C PRO A 678 -40.16 -45.32 -12.37
N ALA A 679 -41.44 -44.92 -12.48
CA ALA A 679 -42.34 -44.83 -11.34
C ALA A 679 -42.48 -46.23 -10.77
N ALA A 680 -41.59 -46.60 -9.85
CA ALA A 680 -41.66 -47.85 -9.17
C ALA A 680 -42.90 -47.81 -8.25
N LYS A 681 -43.82 -48.67 -8.48
CA LYS A 681 -44.94 -49.01 -7.57
C LYS A 681 -44.43 -49.74 -6.32
N ASP A 682 -43.30 -49.29 -5.77
CA ASP A 682 -42.71 -49.88 -4.58
C ASP A 682 -43.11 -49.05 -3.38
N GLU A 683 -44.12 -49.51 -2.67
CA GLU A 683 -44.70 -48.85 -1.49
C GLU A 683 -43.60 -48.51 -0.42
N ALA A 684 -42.61 -49.37 -0.25
CA ALA A 684 -41.54 -49.14 0.69
C ALA A 684 -40.66 -47.92 0.35
N PHE A 685 -40.28 -47.74 -0.92
CA PHE A 685 -39.53 -46.60 -1.38
C PHE A 685 -40.32 -45.28 -1.32
N GLN A 686 -41.58 -45.33 -1.67
CA GLN A 686 -42.49 -44.19 -1.55
C GLN A 686 -42.70 -43.80 -0.07
N ALA A 687 -42.81 -44.79 0.84
CA ALA A 687 -42.88 -44.54 2.26
C ALA A 687 -41.64 -43.86 2.82
N LEU A 688 -40.41 -44.27 2.40
CA LEU A 688 -39.17 -43.61 2.80
C LEU A 688 -39.10 -42.15 2.30
N ARG A 689 -39.54 -41.89 1.05
CA ARG A 689 -39.63 -40.52 0.50
C ARG A 689 -40.64 -39.66 1.28
N ALA A 690 -41.80 -40.19 1.58
CA ALA A 690 -42.83 -39.50 2.36
C ALA A 690 -42.34 -39.18 3.79
N GLU A 691 -41.64 -40.10 4.44
CA GLU A 691 -41.07 -39.88 5.75
C GLU A 691 -39.94 -38.82 5.75
N ALA A 692 -39.04 -38.84 4.74
CA ALA A 692 -38.05 -37.79 4.58
C ALA A 692 -38.69 -36.40 4.37
N ALA A 693 -39.73 -36.32 3.57
CA ALA A 693 -40.48 -35.07 3.37
C ALA A 693 -41.15 -34.60 4.67
N ARG A 694 -41.74 -35.52 5.46
CA ARG A 694 -42.34 -35.22 6.76
C ARG A 694 -41.27 -34.70 7.76
N LEU A 695 -40.13 -35.35 7.86
CA LEU A 695 -39.02 -34.91 8.74
C LEU A 695 -38.45 -33.55 8.32
N ARG A 696 -38.28 -33.28 7.01
CA ARG A 696 -37.86 -31.96 6.50
C ARG A 696 -38.87 -30.86 6.88
N SER A 697 -40.18 -31.11 6.72
CA SER A 697 -41.18 -30.15 7.13
C SER A 697 -41.14 -29.88 8.62
N LYS A 698 -41.08 -30.94 9.44
CA LYS A 698 -40.99 -30.81 10.90
C LYS A 698 -39.73 -30.08 11.34
N LEU A 699 -38.56 -30.34 10.70
CA LEU A 699 -37.31 -29.63 10.94
C LEU A 699 -37.41 -28.18 10.51
N GLY A 700 -38.01 -27.88 9.35
CA GLY A 700 -38.28 -26.51 8.88
C GLY A 700 -39.13 -25.70 9.86
N GLU A 701 -40.23 -26.28 10.33
CA GLU A 701 -41.13 -25.68 11.34
C GLU A 701 -40.37 -25.41 12.65
N ARG A 702 -39.51 -26.35 13.08
CA ARG A 702 -38.65 -26.17 14.26
C ARG A 702 -37.61 -25.07 14.07
N LYS A 703 -36.90 -25.03 12.94
CA LYS A 703 -35.91 -23.97 12.64
C LYS A 703 -36.55 -22.59 12.57
N GLN A 704 -37.78 -22.47 12.07
CA GLN A 704 -38.52 -21.19 12.09
C GLN A 704 -38.96 -20.78 13.50
N ALA A 705 -39.27 -21.74 14.37
CA ALA A 705 -39.66 -21.49 15.74
C ALA A 705 -38.47 -21.30 16.71
N GLU A 706 -37.25 -21.62 16.26
CA GLU A 706 -36.08 -21.63 17.10
C GLU A 706 -35.52 -20.23 17.29
N SER A 707 -35.40 -19.77 18.54
CA SER A 707 -34.66 -18.56 18.89
C SER A 707 -33.18 -18.73 18.63
N LYS A 708 -32.44 -17.62 18.37
CA LYS A 708 -30.95 -17.62 18.25
C LYS A 708 -30.30 -18.31 19.46
N LEU A 709 -30.88 -18.19 20.65
CA LEU A 709 -30.37 -18.82 21.88
C LEU A 709 -30.40 -20.36 21.80
N ALA A 710 -31.47 -20.96 21.24
CA ALA A 710 -31.49 -22.40 21.05
C ALA A 710 -30.46 -22.91 20.06
N ALA A 711 -30.24 -22.15 18.95
CA ALA A 711 -29.19 -22.42 17.98
C ALA A 711 -27.78 -22.27 18.61
N GLY A 712 -27.58 -21.26 19.44
CA GLY A 712 -26.35 -21.05 20.19
C GLY A 712 -26.01 -22.19 21.14
N LEU A 713 -27.03 -22.76 21.83
CA LEU A 713 -26.85 -23.88 22.75
C LEU A 713 -26.37 -25.17 22.05
N ALA A 714 -26.60 -25.34 20.76
CA ALA A 714 -26.12 -26.52 20.02
C ALA A 714 -24.57 -26.54 19.97
N GLY A 715 -23.88 -25.40 20.13
CA GLY A 715 -22.44 -25.27 20.18
C GLY A 715 -21.80 -25.43 21.57
N VAL A 716 -22.53 -25.72 22.64
CA VAL A 716 -22.00 -25.78 24.04
C VAL A 716 -20.89 -26.83 24.22
N SER A 717 -20.76 -27.78 23.34
CA SER A 717 -19.63 -28.73 23.32
C SER A 717 -18.30 -28.07 22.90
N ASP A 718 -18.33 -26.91 22.26
CA ASP A 718 -17.13 -26.15 21.89
C ASP A 718 -16.49 -25.53 23.16
N PRO A 719 -15.20 -25.77 23.44
CA PRO A 719 -14.51 -25.20 24.59
C PRO A 719 -14.53 -23.66 24.67
N THR A 720 -14.74 -22.98 23.53
CA THR A 720 -14.82 -21.51 23.47
C THR A 720 -16.21 -20.97 23.81
N HIS A 721 -17.22 -21.84 23.90
CA HIS A 721 -18.59 -21.42 24.22
C HIS A 721 -18.69 -20.93 25.68
N PRO A 722 -19.28 -19.74 25.96
CA PRO A 722 -19.33 -19.16 27.31
C PRO A 722 -20.03 -20.04 28.35
N LEU A 723 -20.92 -20.95 27.92
CA LEU A 723 -21.62 -21.87 28.79
C LEU A 723 -20.94 -23.27 28.90
N HIS A 724 -19.81 -23.49 28.22
CA HIS A 724 -19.15 -24.80 28.23
C HIS A 724 -18.77 -25.25 29.64
N ALA A 725 -18.35 -24.35 30.49
CA ALA A 725 -17.92 -24.62 31.87
C ALA A 725 -19.08 -24.78 32.87
N THR A 726 -20.35 -24.51 32.48
CA THR A 726 -21.51 -24.51 33.39
C THR A 726 -22.14 -25.92 33.57
N GLY A 727 -21.41 -27.00 33.27
CA GLY A 727 -21.94 -28.36 33.40
C GLY A 727 -22.94 -28.75 32.32
N PHE A 728 -23.12 -27.96 31.30
CA PHE A 728 -23.96 -28.27 30.13
C PHE A 728 -23.44 -29.47 29.33
N ASN A 729 -22.16 -29.76 29.43
CA ASN A 729 -21.54 -30.92 28.82
C ASN A 729 -21.12 -31.94 29.92
N GLN A 730 -21.74 -33.12 29.97
CA GLN A 730 -21.43 -34.17 30.95
C GLN A 730 -20.08 -34.87 30.70
N THR A 731 -19.30 -34.49 29.70
CA THR A 731 -18.01 -35.06 29.40
C THR A 731 -16.90 -34.08 29.79
N GLY A 732 -16.30 -34.35 30.95
CA GLY A 732 -15.05 -33.86 31.52
C GLY A 732 -14.37 -32.60 30.94
N LEU A 733 -14.45 -31.53 31.72
CA LEU A 733 -13.72 -30.27 31.51
C LEU A 733 -12.20 -30.50 31.34
N ARG A 734 -11.67 -30.23 30.17
CA ARG A 734 -10.24 -29.88 30.06
C ARG A 734 -10.14 -28.36 30.22
N PRO A 735 -9.28 -27.85 31.12
CA PRO A 735 -8.95 -26.43 31.16
C PRO A 735 -8.40 -26.04 29.80
N LEU A 736 -8.88 -24.93 29.23
CA LEU A 736 -8.19 -24.25 28.12
C LEU A 736 -6.71 -24.10 28.55
N ALA A 737 -5.80 -24.60 27.72
CA ALA A 737 -4.38 -24.38 27.93
C ALA A 737 -4.16 -22.87 28.10
N ALA A 738 -3.56 -22.49 29.22
CA ALA A 738 -3.16 -21.10 29.44
C ALA A 738 -2.37 -20.63 28.21
N PRO A 739 -2.66 -19.45 27.66
CA PRO A 739 -1.91 -18.93 26.53
C PRO A 739 -0.45 -18.95 26.89
N THR A 740 0.39 -19.49 26.02
CA THR A 740 1.84 -19.46 26.18
C THR A 740 2.24 -18.00 26.20
N THR A 741 2.55 -17.48 27.38
CA THR A 741 3.09 -16.14 27.54
C THR A 741 4.43 -16.08 26.83
N SER A 742 4.54 -15.24 25.78
CA SER A 742 5.84 -14.91 25.20
C SER A 742 6.72 -14.31 26.31
N SER A 743 7.96 -14.74 26.40
CA SER A 743 8.94 -14.30 27.40
C SER A 743 9.34 -12.80 27.29
N THR A 744 9.00 -12.13 26.19
CA THR A 744 9.34 -10.74 25.93
C THR A 744 8.16 -9.81 26.23
N ALA A 745 8.43 -8.77 27.04
CA ALA A 745 7.48 -7.70 27.30
C ALA A 745 7.11 -6.95 25.98
N PRO A 746 5.87 -6.45 25.84
CA PRO A 746 5.51 -5.64 24.69
C PRO A 746 6.32 -4.33 24.65
N ARG A 747 6.80 -3.93 23.46
CA ARG A 747 7.42 -2.61 23.24
C ARG A 747 6.39 -1.50 23.42
N TRP A 748 5.19 -1.72 22.86
CA TRP A 748 4.03 -0.88 23.07
C TRP A 748 2.81 -1.73 23.40
N ASP A 749 2.16 -1.40 24.49
CA ASP A 749 0.84 -1.93 24.84
C ASP A 749 -0.19 -0.80 24.61
N LEU A 750 -0.94 -0.93 23.54
CA LEU A 750 -1.92 0.06 23.10
C LEU A 750 -3.28 -0.08 23.80
N THR A 751 -3.38 -0.98 24.78
CA THR A 751 -4.52 -1.05 25.66
C THR A 751 -4.46 0.02 26.76
N GLY A 752 -3.34 0.75 26.85
CA GLY A 752 -3.08 1.80 27.84
C GLY A 752 -2.46 3.06 27.24
N ALA A 753 -1.78 3.85 28.06
CA ALA A 753 -1.21 5.17 27.72
C ALA A 753 -0.20 5.17 26.56
N ALA A 754 0.40 4.03 26.21
CA ALA A 754 1.30 3.96 25.06
C ALA A 754 0.60 4.33 23.74
N ALA A 755 -0.70 4.17 23.64
CA ALA A 755 -1.49 4.56 22.47
C ALA A 755 -1.50 6.07 22.20
N ASP A 756 -1.31 6.90 23.22
CA ASP A 756 -1.31 8.37 23.10
C ASP A 756 -0.07 8.89 22.37
N GLN A 757 0.99 8.08 22.30
CA GLN A 757 2.22 8.39 21.57
C GLN A 757 2.10 8.18 20.05
N TRP A 758 1.02 7.53 19.59
CA TRP A 758 0.82 7.23 18.19
C TRP A 758 0.11 8.36 17.47
N ILE A 759 0.62 8.75 16.31
CA ILE A 759 0.05 9.81 15.48
C ILE A 759 -1.16 9.25 14.74
N ARG A 760 -2.27 10.00 14.76
CA ARG A 760 -3.55 9.63 14.16
C ARG A 760 -3.94 10.66 13.13
N HIS A 761 -4.22 10.21 11.90
CA HIS A 761 -4.72 11.05 10.83
C HIS A 761 -6.09 10.56 10.36
N GLY A 762 -6.90 11.52 9.92
CA GLY A 762 -8.27 11.26 9.48
C GLY A 762 -9.28 11.27 10.63
N ASN A 763 -10.55 11.23 10.26
CA ASN A 763 -11.68 11.31 11.20
C ASN A 763 -12.21 9.94 11.66
N GLY A 764 -11.58 8.86 11.22
CA GLY A 764 -11.94 7.47 11.55
C GLY A 764 -11.24 6.90 12.78
N LEU A 765 -10.44 7.68 13.52
CA LEU A 765 -9.76 7.26 14.74
C LEU A 765 -10.25 8.06 15.94
N GLU A 766 -10.76 7.37 16.96
CA GLU A 766 -11.14 7.99 18.23
C GLU A 766 -9.95 8.06 19.21
N ALA A 767 -10.03 8.98 20.18
CA ALA A 767 -8.94 9.20 21.12
C ALA A 767 -8.89 8.17 22.27
N ARG A 768 -9.96 7.40 22.50
CA ARG A 768 -10.10 6.45 23.61
C ARG A 768 -9.97 5.00 23.20
N HIS A 769 -9.44 4.17 24.08
CA HIS A 769 -9.10 2.75 23.87
C HIS A 769 -9.85 1.83 24.84
N THR A 770 -11.11 2.13 25.14
CA THR A 770 -11.90 1.34 26.09
C THR A 770 -12.17 -0.06 25.58
N PRO A 771 -12.11 -1.10 26.42
CA PRO A 771 -12.64 -2.41 26.08
C PRO A 771 -14.13 -2.32 25.75
N GLY A 772 -14.61 -3.14 24.83
CA GLY A 772 -16.03 -3.19 24.45
C GLY A 772 -16.46 -2.16 23.42
N GLU A 773 -15.51 -1.60 22.69
CA GLU A 773 -15.82 -0.86 21.46
C GLU A 773 -16.62 -1.76 20.48
N PHE A 774 -17.49 -1.16 19.67
CA PHE A 774 -18.32 -1.89 18.72
C PHE A 774 -18.67 -1.04 17.51
N ARG A 775 -19.12 -1.69 16.45
CA ARG A 775 -19.67 -1.02 15.26
C ARG A 775 -21.13 -1.39 15.10
N ILE A 776 -21.91 -0.42 14.65
CA ILE A 776 -23.34 -0.63 14.34
C ILE A 776 -23.41 -1.09 12.88
N GLU A 777 -24.08 -2.23 12.67
CA GLU A 777 -24.29 -2.77 11.33
C GLU A 777 -25.22 -1.85 10.52
N THR A 778 -24.79 -1.44 9.35
CA THR A 778 -25.53 -0.49 8.50
C THR A 778 -26.68 -1.14 7.71
N SER A 779 -26.79 -2.48 7.75
CA SER A 779 -27.83 -3.26 7.08
C SER A 779 -28.16 -4.54 7.84
N GLY A 780 -29.22 -5.23 7.44
CA GLY A 780 -29.63 -6.51 8.03
C GLY A 780 -30.39 -6.34 9.34
N THR A 781 -30.64 -7.47 10.02
CA THR A 781 -31.45 -7.55 11.26
C THR A 781 -30.61 -7.42 12.52
N GLU A 782 -29.31 -7.55 12.45
CA GLU A 782 -28.39 -7.39 13.57
C GLU A 782 -27.99 -5.94 13.75
N VAL A 783 -27.87 -5.49 14.99
CA VAL A 783 -27.38 -4.15 15.34
C VAL A 783 -25.87 -4.18 15.55
N VAL A 784 -25.37 -5.20 16.24
CA VAL A 784 -23.95 -5.41 16.57
C VAL A 784 -23.63 -6.88 16.40
N ARG A 785 -22.50 -7.21 15.79
CA ARG A 785 -22.06 -8.60 15.61
C ARG A 785 -21.06 -9.03 16.67
N ARG A 786 -20.27 -8.09 17.19
CA ARG A 786 -19.24 -8.39 18.17
C ARG A 786 -18.80 -7.16 18.95
N LEU A 787 -18.21 -7.39 20.11
CA LEU A 787 -17.51 -6.40 20.89
C LEU A 787 -16.00 -6.54 20.70
N LEU A 788 -15.31 -5.42 20.58
CA LEU A 788 -13.87 -5.39 20.36
C LEU A 788 -13.13 -5.37 21.69
N PRO A 789 -12.00 -6.10 21.80
CA PRO A 789 -11.14 -6.05 23.00
C PRO A 789 -10.49 -4.68 23.14
N ALA A 790 -9.86 -4.41 24.31
CA ALA A 790 -9.07 -3.19 24.48
C ALA A 790 -8.01 -3.03 23.39
N GLY A 791 -7.80 -1.81 22.93
CA GLY A 791 -6.87 -1.49 21.87
C GLY A 791 -7.27 -0.23 21.12
N LEU A 792 -6.54 0.11 20.09
CA LEU A 792 -6.81 1.26 19.25
C LEU A 792 -7.58 0.78 18.00
N HIS A 793 -8.85 1.20 17.88
CA HIS A 793 -9.72 0.77 16.78
C HIS A 793 -10.09 1.93 15.86
N SER A 794 -9.99 1.69 14.55
CA SER A 794 -10.45 2.63 13.53
C SER A 794 -11.93 2.44 13.21
N HIS A 795 -12.57 3.48 12.68
CA HIS A 795 -13.92 3.47 12.12
C HIS A 795 -15.04 3.07 13.11
N PRO A 796 -15.04 3.62 14.34
CA PRO A 796 -16.05 3.24 15.33
C PRO A 796 -17.44 3.77 14.99
N LEU A 797 -17.58 4.81 14.15
CA LEU A 797 -18.85 5.43 13.76
C LEU A 797 -19.26 5.09 12.33
N SER A 798 -18.36 5.10 11.38
CA SER A 798 -18.65 4.78 9.97
C SER A 798 -17.41 4.20 9.29
N LEU A 799 -17.60 3.17 8.48
CA LEU A 799 -16.54 2.61 7.63
C LEU A 799 -16.11 3.54 6.49
N LYS A 800 -16.86 4.61 6.26
CA LYS A 800 -16.58 5.61 5.21
C LYS A 800 -15.51 6.63 5.61
N HIS A 801 -15.21 6.77 6.91
CA HIS A 801 -14.18 7.70 7.39
C HIS A 801 -12.79 7.33 6.87
N SER A 802 -11.81 8.22 7.01
CA SER A 802 -10.40 7.94 6.74
C SER A 802 -9.62 7.69 8.02
N ALA A 803 -8.61 6.81 7.96
CA ALA A 803 -7.80 6.49 9.12
C ALA A 803 -6.38 6.06 8.73
N VAL A 804 -5.38 6.78 9.23
CA VAL A 804 -3.97 6.41 9.18
C VAL A 804 -3.38 6.49 10.58
N LEU A 805 -2.68 5.44 10.99
CA LEU A 805 -2.08 5.31 12.32
C LEU A 805 -0.58 5.08 12.18
N LEU A 806 0.24 5.93 12.84
CA LEU A 806 1.69 5.86 12.82
C LEU A 806 2.24 5.65 14.22
N SER A 807 3.20 4.71 14.38
CA SER A 807 3.93 4.56 15.63
C SER A 807 4.92 5.69 15.85
N PRO A 808 5.40 5.92 17.09
CA PRO A 808 6.63 6.67 17.32
C PRO A 808 7.79 6.10 16.47
N ARG A 809 8.75 6.97 16.11
CA ARG A 809 9.98 6.58 15.42
C ARG A 809 10.87 5.75 16.32
N PHE A 810 11.51 4.70 15.80
CA PHE A 810 12.41 3.82 16.54
C PHE A 810 13.59 3.36 15.67
N LEU A 811 14.70 3.01 16.31
CA LEU A 811 15.83 2.34 15.69
C LEU A 811 15.51 0.85 15.59
N ILE A 812 15.69 0.25 14.43
CA ILE A 812 15.52 -1.20 14.23
C ILE A 812 16.75 -1.91 14.77
N THR A 813 16.58 -2.66 15.84
CA THR A 813 17.65 -3.42 16.53
C THR A 813 17.42 -4.92 16.50
N THR A 814 16.21 -5.37 16.16
CA THR A 814 15.79 -6.79 16.19
C THR A 814 15.49 -7.33 14.80
N ASP A 815 15.51 -8.65 14.65
CA ASP A 815 15.23 -9.35 13.38
C ASP A 815 13.74 -9.36 13.04
N PHE A 816 12.87 -9.29 14.06
CA PHE A 816 11.43 -9.38 13.87
C PHE A 816 10.68 -8.34 14.70
N ILE A 817 9.60 -7.83 14.12
CA ILE A 817 8.58 -7.03 14.81
C ILE A 817 7.25 -7.74 14.63
N SER A 818 6.62 -8.13 15.74
CA SER A 818 5.28 -8.73 15.75
C SER A 818 4.26 -7.72 16.27
N VAL A 819 3.18 -7.59 15.52
CA VAL A 819 2.08 -6.66 15.79
C VAL A 819 0.80 -7.45 15.98
N GLN A 820 0.14 -7.30 17.11
CA GLN A 820 -1.17 -7.89 17.33
C GLN A 820 -2.24 -6.96 16.77
N ALA A 821 -2.77 -7.34 15.59
CA ALA A 821 -3.74 -6.56 14.84
C ALA A 821 -4.97 -7.38 14.46
N MET A 822 -6.05 -6.68 14.13
CA MET A 822 -7.30 -7.24 13.63
C MET A 822 -7.93 -6.25 12.64
N GLY A 823 -8.82 -6.73 11.77
CA GLY A 823 -9.49 -5.84 10.81
C GLY A 823 -9.75 -6.48 9.45
N ARG A 824 -10.20 -5.63 8.53
CA ARG A 824 -10.49 -6.03 7.15
C ARG A 824 -10.00 -4.96 6.19
N GLY A 825 -9.26 -5.37 5.14
CA GLY A 825 -8.83 -4.49 4.07
C GLY A 825 -7.72 -3.50 4.44
N ALA A 826 -7.08 -3.62 5.60
CA ALA A 826 -5.99 -2.75 6.02
C ALA A 826 -4.62 -3.38 5.77
N THR A 827 -3.60 -2.54 5.70
CA THR A 827 -2.20 -2.95 5.55
C THR A 827 -1.36 -2.37 6.67
N LEU A 828 -0.58 -3.25 7.32
CA LEU A 828 0.51 -2.90 8.24
C LEU A 828 1.80 -2.80 7.43
N ARG A 829 2.51 -1.68 7.53
CA ARG A 829 3.80 -1.44 6.84
C ARG A 829 4.87 -1.01 7.82
N LEU A 830 6.11 -1.43 7.58
CA LEU A 830 7.30 -0.81 8.16
C LEU A 830 7.78 0.28 7.21
N ILE A 831 7.92 1.50 7.70
CA ILE A 831 8.38 2.66 6.92
C ILE A 831 9.79 3.03 7.39
N PRO A 832 10.84 2.57 6.69
CA PRO A 832 12.22 2.95 7.03
C PRO A 832 12.51 4.37 6.58
N ASP A 833 13.31 5.09 7.37
CA ASP A 833 13.89 6.40 7.07
C ASP A 833 12.86 7.46 6.61
N ASN A 834 11.62 7.36 7.07
CA ASN A 834 10.49 8.20 6.66
C ASN A 834 10.16 8.15 5.15
N TYR A 835 10.44 7.02 4.48
CA TYR A 835 10.18 6.82 3.05
C TYR A 835 8.94 5.94 2.80
N PRO A 836 7.71 6.49 2.68
CA PRO A 836 6.47 5.71 2.60
C PRO A 836 6.10 5.24 1.19
N LEU A 837 6.91 5.59 0.17
CA LEU A 837 6.54 5.45 -1.24
C LEU A 837 6.85 4.09 -1.87
N SER A 838 7.35 3.14 -1.08
CA SER A 838 7.73 1.83 -1.57
C SER A 838 6.54 0.89 -1.81
N PRO A 839 6.59 0.04 -2.85
CA PRO A 839 5.53 -0.93 -3.16
C PRO A 839 5.53 -2.19 -2.27
N GLY A 840 6.54 -2.42 -1.43
CA GLY A 840 6.67 -3.61 -0.58
C GLY A 840 7.81 -4.54 -0.98
N GLY A 841 7.84 -5.75 -0.40
CA GLY A 841 8.90 -6.75 -0.56
C GLY A 841 9.79 -6.88 0.67
N SER A 842 10.85 -7.69 0.60
CA SER A 842 11.74 -7.96 1.75
C SER A 842 12.44 -6.71 2.30
N ARG A 843 12.67 -5.70 1.46
CA ARG A 843 13.23 -4.41 1.86
C ARG A 843 12.24 -3.49 2.55
N PHE A 844 10.95 -3.72 2.34
CA PHE A 844 9.83 -2.93 2.84
C PHE A 844 8.76 -3.88 3.38
N PRO A 845 9.00 -4.46 4.56
CA PRO A 845 8.09 -5.44 5.14
C PRO A 845 6.69 -4.90 5.31
N LYS A 846 5.69 -5.67 4.88
CA LYS A 846 4.28 -5.36 5.04
C LYS A 846 3.48 -6.62 5.33
N ALA A 847 2.32 -6.47 5.95
CA ALA A 847 1.38 -7.55 6.20
C ALA A 847 -0.06 -7.04 6.00
N SER A 848 -0.90 -7.88 5.39
CA SER A 848 -2.33 -7.59 5.24
C SER A 848 -3.10 -7.94 6.51
N VAL A 849 -4.07 -7.11 6.89
CA VAL A 849 -4.94 -7.31 8.04
C VAL A 849 -6.32 -7.75 7.53
N HIS A 850 -6.62 -9.07 7.69
CA HIS A 850 -7.85 -9.69 7.20
C HIS A 850 -8.49 -10.62 8.23
N THR A 851 -8.31 -10.37 9.51
CA THR A 851 -8.84 -11.19 10.58
C THR A 851 -9.69 -10.38 11.54
N GLU A 852 -10.85 -10.89 11.88
CA GLU A 852 -11.71 -10.27 12.89
C GLU A 852 -11.27 -10.58 14.32
N GLU A 853 -10.35 -11.52 14.53
CA GLU A 853 -9.72 -11.81 15.81
C GLU A 853 -8.34 -11.17 15.89
N PRO A 854 -7.91 -10.68 17.09
CA PRO A 854 -6.56 -10.20 17.28
C PRO A 854 -5.53 -11.28 16.95
N THR A 855 -4.76 -11.07 15.89
CA THR A 855 -3.79 -12.03 15.37
C THR A 855 -2.42 -11.39 15.30
N TRP A 856 -1.38 -12.19 15.56
CA TRP A 856 -0.01 -11.71 15.44
C TRP A 856 0.46 -11.71 13.98
N LEU A 857 0.74 -10.52 13.47
CA LEU A 857 1.38 -10.28 12.18
C LEU A 857 2.86 -10.01 12.42
N THR A 858 3.74 -10.74 11.77
CA THR A 858 5.18 -10.59 11.95
C THR A 858 5.84 -10.02 10.71
N LEU A 859 6.62 -8.96 10.89
CA LEU A 859 7.45 -8.34 9.88
C LEU A 859 8.90 -8.79 10.10
N ASP A 860 9.56 -9.29 9.04
CA ASP A 860 10.98 -9.56 9.04
C ASP A 860 11.73 -8.24 8.82
N THR A 861 12.49 -7.81 9.81
CA THR A 861 13.20 -6.53 9.85
C THR A 861 14.72 -6.67 9.79
N ALA A 862 15.23 -7.91 9.67
CA ALA A 862 16.66 -8.21 9.69
C ALA A 862 17.46 -7.38 8.66
N TYR A 863 16.91 -7.21 7.44
CA TYR A 863 17.54 -6.42 6.38
C TYR A 863 17.67 -4.93 6.72
N ARG A 864 16.83 -4.41 7.63
CA ARG A 864 16.74 -3.00 8.01
C ARG A 864 17.37 -2.67 9.37
N LYS A 865 18.08 -3.61 10.01
CA LYS A 865 18.81 -3.32 11.26
C LYS A 865 19.73 -2.12 11.09
N GLY A 866 19.68 -1.21 12.05
CA GLY A 866 20.43 0.05 12.03
C GLY A 866 19.71 1.22 11.37
N SER A 867 18.62 1.00 10.62
CA SER A 867 17.78 2.09 10.11
C SER A 867 16.78 2.56 11.16
N TYR A 868 16.40 3.83 11.08
CA TYR A 868 15.25 4.34 11.81
C TYR A 868 13.97 4.04 11.04
N ALA A 869 12.90 3.72 11.74
CA ALA A 869 11.61 3.42 11.12
C ALA A 869 10.43 3.80 12.02
N TYR A 870 9.23 3.71 11.46
CA TYR A 870 7.97 3.63 12.20
C TYR A 870 7.04 2.60 11.55
N LEU A 871 6.04 2.15 12.31
CA LEU A 871 4.97 1.30 11.79
C LEU A 871 3.82 2.17 11.31
N GLU A 872 3.21 1.79 10.20
CA GLU A 872 2.03 2.43 9.64
C GLU A 872 0.91 1.41 9.42
N LEU A 873 -0.31 1.74 9.88
CA LEU A 873 -1.53 1.04 9.50
C LEU A 873 -2.42 1.98 8.70
N THR A 874 -2.86 1.51 7.53
CA THR A 874 -3.67 2.31 6.61
C THR A 874 -4.60 1.45 5.77
N LEU A 875 -5.68 2.05 5.28
CA LEU A 875 -6.53 1.48 4.24
C LEU A 875 -5.97 1.85 2.85
N PRO A 876 -6.31 1.11 1.78
CA PRO A 876 -5.81 1.37 0.43
C PRO A 876 -6.03 2.81 -0.03
N ASP A 877 -7.23 3.38 0.21
CA ASP A 877 -7.57 4.74 -0.21
C ASP A 877 -6.76 5.82 0.50
N ASP A 878 -6.26 5.56 1.70
CA ASP A 878 -5.47 6.49 2.50
C ASP A 878 -3.95 6.30 2.29
N SER A 879 -3.55 5.25 1.56
CA SER A 879 -2.15 4.96 1.26
C SER A 879 -1.59 5.88 0.18
N PRO A 880 -0.35 6.38 0.30
CA PRO A 880 0.31 7.12 -0.78
C PRO A 880 0.53 6.25 -2.04
N ASN A 881 0.69 4.95 -1.87
CA ASN A 881 0.74 3.94 -2.93
C ASN A 881 -0.32 2.88 -2.61
N PRO A 882 -1.53 2.97 -3.18
CA PRO A 882 -2.58 2.02 -2.90
C PRO A 882 -2.17 0.59 -3.29
N ASP A 883 -2.09 -0.28 -2.28
CA ASP A 883 -1.92 -1.72 -2.45
C ASP A 883 -3.31 -2.37 -2.33
N GLY A 884 -3.85 -2.87 -3.40
CA GLY A 884 -5.16 -3.50 -3.42
C GLY A 884 -6.25 -2.65 -4.09
N LYS A 885 -7.50 -3.06 -3.89
CA LYS A 885 -8.65 -2.39 -4.52
C LYS A 885 -9.03 -1.15 -3.72
N THR A 886 -8.91 0.02 -4.33
CA THR A 886 -9.46 1.26 -3.80
C THR A 886 -10.99 1.23 -3.81
N GLY A 887 -11.63 1.96 -2.88
CA GLY A 887 -13.09 1.99 -2.74
C GLY A 887 -13.70 0.87 -1.92
N GLU A 888 -12.92 -0.09 -1.41
CA GLU A 888 -13.39 -1.10 -0.47
C GLU A 888 -13.38 -0.54 0.96
N LEU A 889 -14.53 -0.59 1.63
CA LEU A 889 -14.65 -0.16 3.02
C LEU A 889 -13.98 -1.18 3.96
N GLY A 890 -13.08 -0.69 4.79
CA GLY A 890 -12.30 -1.50 5.71
C GLY A 890 -12.19 -0.87 7.11
N TRP A 891 -11.46 -1.55 7.98
CA TRP A 891 -11.14 -1.08 9.32
C TRP A 891 -9.95 -1.85 9.88
N PHE A 892 -9.33 -1.32 10.92
CA PHE A 892 -8.28 -2.01 11.67
C PHE A 892 -8.38 -1.75 13.17
N GLY A 893 -7.79 -2.66 13.94
CA GLY A 893 -7.54 -2.51 15.36
C GLY A 893 -6.14 -2.99 15.69
N LEU A 894 -5.52 -2.37 16.69
CA LEU A 894 -4.15 -2.64 17.12
C LEU A 894 -4.08 -2.73 18.63
N ARG A 895 -3.39 -3.76 19.16
CA ARG A 895 -3.29 -4.00 20.60
C ARG A 895 -1.87 -3.91 21.14
N GLN A 896 -0.97 -4.72 20.62
CA GLN A 896 0.40 -4.83 21.13
C GLN A 896 1.43 -4.90 20.01
N VAL A 897 2.62 -4.39 20.28
CA VAL A 897 3.79 -4.52 19.41
C VAL A 897 4.95 -5.09 20.21
N ARG A 898 5.62 -6.12 19.67
CA ARG A 898 6.76 -6.80 20.29
C ARG A 898 7.95 -6.86 19.34
N PHE A 899 9.14 -6.68 19.88
CA PHE A 899 10.40 -6.76 19.17
C PHE A 899 11.17 -8.00 19.65
N HIS A 900 11.71 -8.82 18.73
CA HIS A 900 12.41 -10.06 19.11
C HIS A 900 13.37 -10.52 17.99
N ASP A 901 14.42 -11.27 18.36
CA ASP A 901 15.45 -11.75 17.43
C ASP A 901 15.24 -13.22 17.02
N ALA A 902 14.71 -14.07 17.89
CA ALA A 902 14.55 -15.48 17.59
C ALA A 902 13.17 -15.82 17.00
N LYS A 903 13.14 -16.66 15.95
CA LYS A 903 11.88 -17.20 15.39
C LYS A 903 11.09 -18.04 16.42
N ALA A 904 11.77 -18.61 17.41
CA ALA A 904 11.12 -19.37 18.47
C ALA A 904 10.27 -18.47 19.39
N ASP A 905 10.63 -17.18 19.50
CA ASP A 905 9.93 -16.20 20.33
C ASP A 905 8.74 -15.54 19.62
N LEU A 906 8.46 -15.95 18.36
CA LEU A 906 7.29 -15.46 17.63
C LEU A 906 6.02 -15.82 18.41
N PRO A 907 5.20 -14.84 18.77
CA PRO A 907 3.92 -15.12 19.41
C PRO A 907 3.03 -15.90 18.44
N LYS A 908 2.44 -16.99 18.92
CA LYS A 908 1.60 -17.90 18.11
C LYS A 908 0.14 -17.76 18.52
N GLY A 909 -0.74 -17.81 17.54
CA GLY A 909 -2.19 -17.94 17.72
C GLY A 909 -2.95 -16.64 17.91
N ALA A 910 -4.29 -16.75 17.82
CA ALA A 910 -5.22 -15.70 18.26
C ALA A 910 -5.25 -15.78 19.80
N ALA A 911 -4.67 -14.82 20.48
CA ALA A 911 -4.67 -14.85 21.93
C ALA A 911 -5.13 -13.50 22.50
N ILE A 912 -6.39 -13.46 22.90
CA ILE A 912 -6.78 -12.57 23.99
C ILE A 912 -6.31 -13.28 25.26
N SER A 913 -5.34 -12.71 25.96
CA SER A 913 -4.73 -13.28 27.14
C SER A 913 -5.61 -13.22 28.40
N VAL A 914 -6.92 -13.07 28.25
CA VAL A 914 -7.86 -12.96 29.39
C VAL A 914 -8.54 -14.31 29.56
N ALA A 915 -8.24 -15.00 30.63
CA ALA A 915 -8.98 -16.17 31.02
C ALA A 915 -10.44 -15.76 31.33
N PRO A 916 -11.44 -16.34 30.65
CA PRO A 916 -12.83 -16.08 31.04
C PRO A 916 -13.04 -16.49 32.47
N PRO A 917 -13.98 -15.84 33.22
CA PRO A 917 -14.29 -16.24 34.56
C PRO A 917 -14.68 -17.72 34.60
N THR A 918 -14.20 -18.46 35.61
CA THR A 918 -14.58 -19.86 35.80
C THR A 918 -16.03 -19.93 36.26
N LEU A 919 -16.96 -20.08 35.34
CA LEU A 919 -18.40 -20.21 35.61
C LEU A 919 -18.77 -21.68 35.72
N ARG A 920 -19.33 -22.09 36.83
CA ARG A 920 -19.67 -23.51 37.13
C ARG A 920 -21.13 -23.81 37.00
N THR A 921 -21.98 -22.79 37.14
CA THR A 921 -23.43 -22.93 37.06
C THR A 921 -24.06 -21.91 36.12
N VAL A 922 -25.29 -22.18 35.69
CA VAL A 922 -26.05 -21.23 34.83
C VAL A 922 -26.34 -19.95 35.59
N ASP A 923 -26.61 -20.03 36.90
CA ASP A 923 -26.85 -18.85 37.72
C ASP A 923 -25.62 -17.96 37.84
N GLU A 924 -24.41 -18.56 38.02
CA GLU A 924 -23.16 -17.83 37.98
C GLU A 924 -22.93 -17.15 36.61
N ALA A 925 -23.22 -17.85 35.50
CA ALA A 925 -23.11 -17.30 34.16
C ALA A 925 -24.10 -16.16 33.93
N ALA A 926 -25.35 -16.32 34.35
CA ALA A 926 -26.37 -15.28 34.27
C ALA A 926 -25.95 -14.01 35.08
N ALA A 927 -25.51 -14.20 36.33
CA ALA A 927 -25.05 -13.10 37.20
C ALA A 927 -23.82 -12.39 36.61
N ALA A 928 -22.87 -13.13 36.06
CA ALA A 928 -21.68 -12.57 35.43
C ALA A 928 -22.05 -11.77 34.17
N LEU A 929 -22.96 -12.28 33.32
CA LEU A 929 -23.46 -11.57 32.12
C LEU A 929 -24.21 -10.30 32.50
N VAL A 930 -25.05 -10.33 33.55
CA VAL A 930 -25.77 -9.16 34.07
C VAL A 930 -24.76 -8.08 34.48
N THR A 931 -23.76 -8.47 35.27
CA THR A 931 -22.71 -7.55 35.76
C THR A 931 -21.92 -6.97 34.59
N ALA A 932 -21.52 -7.81 33.64
CA ALA A 932 -20.80 -7.39 32.46
C ALA A 932 -21.61 -6.43 31.56
N ALA A 933 -22.89 -6.74 31.32
CA ALA A 933 -23.78 -5.89 30.53
C ALA A 933 -24.00 -4.52 31.18
N GLN A 934 -24.15 -4.48 32.51
CA GLN A 934 -24.28 -3.23 33.26
C GLN A 934 -23.01 -2.38 33.17
N ALA A 935 -21.84 -3.00 33.36
CA ALA A 935 -20.55 -2.31 33.26
C ALA A 935 -20.30 -1.79 31.83
N TRP A 936 -20.57 -2.62 30.81
CA TRP A 936 -20.44 -2.21 29.42
C TRP A 936 -21.40 -1.08 29.03
N GLY A 937 -22.62 -1.11 29.53
CA GLY A 937 -23.59 -0.03 29.30
C GLY A 937 -23.14 1.33 29.84
N ARG A 938 -22.31 1.34 30.88
CA ARG A 938 -21.71 2.55 31.48
C ARG A 938 -20.31 2.89 30.94
N ASP A 939 -19.80 2.11 29.97
CA ASP A 939 -18.42 2.22 29.44
C ASP A 939 -17.35 1.95 30.53
N GLU A 940 -17.62 1.04 31.46
CA GLU A 940 -16.77 0.67 32.60
C GLU A 940 -16.35 -0.81 32.55
N ALA A 941 -16.73 -1.56 31.53
CA ALA A 941 -16.43 -2.98 31.41
C ALA A 941 -14.92 -3.23 31.24
N ASP A 942 -14.40 -4.21 31.96
CA ASP A 942 -13.04 -4.70 31.78
C ASP A 942 -12.94 -5.71 30.61
N GLU A 943 -11.73 -6.12 30.26
CA GLU A 943 -11.47 -7.06 29.15
C GLU A 943 -12.14 -8.43 29.37
N ALA A 944 -12.23 -8.92 30.61
CA ALA A 944 -12.86 -10.20 30.91
C ALA A 944 -14.36 -10.13 30.70
N GLN A 945 -14.98 -9.05 31.14
CA GLN A 945 -16.40 -8.78 30.95
C GLN A 945 -16.76 -8.61 29.47
N VAL A 946 -15.92 -7.90 28.72
CA VAL A 946 -16.10 -7.74 27.27
C VAL A 946 -15.93 -9.07 26.54
N ALA A 947 -14.94 -9.88 26.87
CA ALA A 947 -14.74 -11.20 26.29
C ALA A 947 -15.92 -12.13 26.58
N LEU A 948 -16.48 -12.07 27.78
CA LEU A 948 -17.67 -12.82 28.16
C LEU A 948 -18.91 -12.40 27.34
N LEU A 949 -19.14 -11.09 27.19
CA LEU A 949 -20.26 -10.57 26.39
C LEU A 949 -20.09 -10.89 24.90
N ASP A 950 -18.87 -10.68 24.33
CA ASP A 950 -18.59 -11.01 22.94
C ASP A 950 -18.77 -12.50 22.66
N GLY A 951 -18.32 -13.37 23.57
CA GLY A 951 -18.55 -14.81 23.51
C GLY A 951 -20.03 -15.14 23.54
N ALA A 952 -20.79 -14.58 24.47
CA ALA A 952 -22.22 -14.77 24.60
C ALA A 952 -22.98 -14.29 23.35
N LEU A 953 -22.59 -13.14 22.79
CA LEU A 953 -23.19 -12.58 21.57
C LEU A 953 -22.94 -13.47 20.36
N ARG A 954 -21.70 -13.88 20.12
CA ARG A 954 -21.31 -14.72 18.97
C ARG A 954 -21.95 -16.09 18.99
N HIS A 955 -22.16 -16.64 20.17
CA HIS A 955 -22.83 -17.93 20.35
C HIS A 955 -24.35 -17.80 20.53
N GLY A 956 -24.93 -16.60 20.40
CA GLY A 956 -26.33 -16.38 20.46
C GLY A 956 -26.98 -16.60 21.86
N VAL A 957 -26.16 -16.57 22.92
CA VAL A 957 -26.63 -16.62 24.31
C VAL A 957 -27.34 -15.31 24.68
N ILE A 958 -26.85 -14.19 24.10
CA ILE A 958 -27.54 -12.90 24.09
C ILE A 958 -27.75 -12.45 22.65
N ASP A 959 -28.82 -11.72 22.38
CA ASP A 959 -29.22 -11.28 21.05
C ASP A 959 -29.09 -9.76 20.91
N ALA A 960 -28.51 -9.31 19.80
CA ALA A 960 -28.43 -7.91 19.40
C ALA A 960 -29.26 -7.60 18.15
N GLY A 961 -30.30 -8.38 17.87
CA GLY A 961 -31.20 -8.19 16.73
C GLY A 961 -32.21 -7.05 16.96
N LEU A 962 -32.68 -6.44 15.87
CA LEU A 962 -33.68 -5.38 15.88
C LEU A 962 -35.01 -5.81 16.53
N ALA A 963 -35.32 -7.11 16.53
CA ALA A 963 -36.51 -7.67 17.13
C ALA A 963 -36.47 -7.70 18.66
N ALA A 964 -35.30 -7.50 19.29
CA ALA A 964 -35.15 -7.54 20.73
C ALA A 964 -35.94 -6.42 21.43
N SER A 965 -35.98 -5.21 20.85
CA SER A 965 -36.66 -4.07 21.43
C SER A 965 -37.08 -3.05 20.37
N PRO A 966 -38.34 -2.51 20.45
CA PRO A 966 -38.77 -1.43 19.56
C PRO A 966 -37.91 -0.17 19.65
N ARG A 967 -37.41 0.17 20.84
CA ARG A 967 -36.50 1.30 21.04
C ARG A 967 -35.18 1.10 20.35
N LEU A 968 -34.62 -0.09 20.43
CA LEU A 968 -33.37 -0.44 19.74
C LEU A 968 -33.54 -0.34 18.22
N ALA A 969 -34.68 -0.82 17.69
CA ALA A 969 -34.99 -0.74 16.27
C ALA A 969 -35.09 0.73 15.80
N GLU A 970 -35.76 1.60 16.56
CA GLU A 970 -35.92 3.02 16.27
C GLU A 970 -34.53 3.73 16.24
N LEU A 971 -33.72 3.56 17.29
CA LEU A 971 -32.38 4.17 17.40
C LEU A 971 -31.47 3.70 16.25
N THR A 972 -31.52 2.41 15.94
CA THR A 972 -30.71 1.84 14.86
C THR A 972 -31.15 2.35 13.49
N ALA A 973 -32.44 2.50 13.25
CA ALA A 973 -32.96 3.06 12.01
C ALA A 973 -32.49 4.50 11.82
N GLU A 974 -32.55 5.33 12.86
CA GLU A 974 -32.06 6.70 12.81
C GLU A 974 -30.53 6.75 12.59
N TYR A 975 -29.75 5.91 13.27
CA TYR A 975 -28.31 5.80 13.06
C TYR A 975 -27.98 5.46 11.60
N ARG A 976 -28.64 4.43 11.04
CA ARG A 976 -28.45 4.00 9.65
C ARG A 976 -28.83 5.08 8.65
N ARG A 977 -29.90 5.83 8.92
CA ARG A 977 -30.30 6.95 8.08
C ARG A 977 -29.23 8.04 8.04
N LEU A 978 -28.72 8.46 9.20
CA LEU A 978 -27.64 9.48 9.29
C LEU A 978 -26.31 8.97 8.72
N GLU A 979 -25.98 7.72 8.97
CA GLU A 979 -24.73 7.09 8.43
C GLU A 979 -24.78 6.99 6.91
N ALA A 980 -25.96 6.72 6.32
CA ALA A 980 -26.13 6.71 4.87
C ALA A 980 -25.78 8.05 4.21
N GLU A 981 -26.02 9.17 4.92
CA GLU A 981 -25.69 10.53 4.48
C GLU A 981 -24.19 10.89 4.64
N VAL A 982 -23.40 10.08 5.36
CA VAL A 982 -21.94 10.26 5.45
C VAL A 982 -21.33 9.90 4.10
N ALA A 983 -20.59 10.83 3.52
CA ALA A 983 -19.89 10.61 2.24
C ALA A 983 -18.57 9.87 2.46
N VAL A 984 -18.16 9.06 1.49
CA VAL A 984 -16.77 8.59 1.42
C VAL A 984 -15.88 9.78 1.07
N PRO A 985 -14.86 10.12 1.87
CA PRO A 985 -14.04 11.28 1.63
C PRO A 985 -13.30 11.22 0.29
N ARG A 986 -13.29 12.34 -0.42
CA ARG A 986 -12.42 12.52 -1.59
C ARG A 986 -10.99 12.76 -1.10
N ARG A 987 -10.02 12.28 -1.86
CA ARG A 987 -8.61 12.34 -1.50
C ARG A 987 -7.81 13.04 -2.58
N ALA A 988 -6.68 13.63 -2.18
CA ALA A 988 -5.70 14.22 -3.08
C ALA A 988 -4.28 14.00 -2.53
N PRO A 989 -3.24 14.11 -3.37
CA PRO A 989 -1.87 14.16 -2.89
C PRO A 989 -1.68 15.30 -1.89
N GLY A 990 -0.93 15.04 -0.84
CA GLY A 990 -0.61 16.02 0.19
C GLY A 990 0.44 15.49 1.15
N LEU A 991 0.57 16.17 2.29
CA LEU A 991 1.47 15.77 3.37
C LEU A 991 0.66 15.35 4.60
N TRP A 992 1.19 14.36 5.31
CA TRP A 992 0.79 13.97 6.66
C TRP A 992 1.90 14.35 7.64
N GLU A 993 1.55 14.69 8.86
CA GLU A 993 2.51 14.76 9.95
C GLU A 993 3.17 13.38 10.14
N ALA A 994 4.48 13.36 10.34
CA ALA A 994 5.27 12.16 10.64
C ALA A 994 5.97 12.33 11.97
N PRO A 995 6.49 11.25 12.60
CA PRO A 995 7.28 11.38 13.82
C PRO A 995 8.49 12.29 13.59
N GLY A 996 8.50 13.47 14.25
CA GLY A 996 9.58 14.43 14.16
C GLY A 996 10.89 13.93 14.79
N PHE A 997 12.02 14.43 14.31
CA PHE A 997 13.36 14.12 14.83
C PHE A 997 14.34 15.23 14.52
N ASP A 998 15.40 15.35 15.35
CA ASP A 998 16.50 16.27 15.09
C ASP A 998 17.36 15.76 13.94
N GLN A 999 17.57 16.61 12.94
CA GLN A 999 18.37 16.29 11.78
C GLN A 999 19.80 16.82 11.97
N PRO A 1000 20.83 15.95 12.00
CA PRO A 1000 22.22 16.40 12.04
C PRO A 1000 22.65 17.05 10.71
N LEU A 1001 23.64 17.94 10.78
CA LEU A 1001 24.30 18.47 9.58
C LEU A 1001 25.11 17.36 8.91
N TYR A 1002 24.86 17.12 7.66
CA TYR A 1002 25.64 16.17 6.87
C TYR A 1002 26.94 16.81 6.38
N VAL A 1003 28.06 16.14 6.59
CA VAL A 1003 29.38 16.62 6.11
C VAL A 1003 29.37 16.65 4.59
N ARG A 1004 29.48 17.86 4.00
CA ARG A 1004 29.38 18.08 2.55
C ARG A 1004 28.14 17.49 1.90
N GLY A 1005 27.04 17.45 2.64
CA GLY A 1005 25.76 16.89 2.16
C GLY A 1005 25.72 15.37 2.05
N ASP A 1006 26.73 14.65 2.51
CA ASP A 1006 26.78 13.19 2.51
C ASP A 1006 26.09 12.66 3.77
N HIS A 1007 25.03 11.91 3.59
CA HIS A 1007 24.23 11.33 4.67
C HIS A 1007 24.85 10.07 5.30
N ARG A 1008 25.96 9.57 4.74
CA ARG A 1008 26.66 8.36 5.17
C ARG A 1008 27.71 8.59 6.24
#